data_fbdb8eb9d25684c815e8542b02eeb1d9
#
_entry.id   fbdb8eb9d25684c815e8542b02eeb1d9
#
_cell.length_a   1.000
_cell.length_b   1.000
_cell.length_c   1.000
_cell.angle_alpha   90.00
_cell.angle_beta   90.00
_cell.angle_gamma   90.00
#
_symmetry.space_group_name_H-M   'P 1'
#
loop_
_entity.id
_entity.type
_entity.pdbx_description
1 polymer ?
#
loop_
_entity_poly.entity_id
_entity_poly.type
_entity_poly.pdbx_seq_one_letter_code
_entity_poly.pdbx_strand_id
1 'polypeptide(L)'
;MQTQEILKMLRLPELGDLGQFFRSLSATTLVSVGALAAILAYWFAHRPKALQPPCNLLMQSEEVEDSGGARRSVIGGGPQLLTHYYDDARTMYQVFRRGLSISGNGPCLGFRKPKQPYQWLSYQEVADRAEFLGSGLLQHNCKACTDQFIGVFAQNRPEWIIAELACYTYSMVVVPLYDTLGPGAIRYIINTADISTVIVDKPQKAVLLLEHMERKETPGLKLIILMEPFEEALKERGQKCGVVIKSMQAVEDCGQENHHVPVPPEPDDLSIVCFTSGTTGNPKGAMLTHGNVVADFSGFLKVTEDDVLISFLPLAHMFERVIQSVVYCHGGRVGFFQGDIRLLSDDMKALCPTIFPVVPRLLNRMYDKIFSHADTPLKHWLLEFAAKRKQAEVRSGIIRNDSIWDELFFNKIQASLGGCVRMIVTGAAPASPTVLGFLRAALGCQVYEGYGQTECTAGCTFTTPGDWTSGHVGAPLPCNHIKLVDVEELNYWTCKGEGEICVRGPNVFKGYLKDQDRTKEALDCEGWLHTGDIGKWLPAGTLKIIDRKKHIFKLAQGEYVAPEKIENIYIRSQPVAQIYVHGDSLKAFLVGIVVPDPEVMPSWAQKRGIEGTYAELCTSKELKKAILEDMVRLGKESGLHSFEQVKAIHIHSEMFSVQNGLLTPTLKAKRPELREYFKKQIEELYSISM
;
A
#
# COMPACT_ATOMS: atom_id res chain seq x y z
N MET A 1 -9.68 44.24 -46.69
CA MET A 1 -8.80 43.94 -47.86
C MET A 1 -7.61 43.01 -47.51
N GLN A 2 -7.15 42.91 -46.28
CA GLN A 2 -6.00 42.04 -45.94
C GLN A 2 -6.33 40.55 -45.78
N THR A 3 -7.56 40.15 -45.50
CA THR A 3 -7.93 38.76 -45.33
C THR A 3 -8.11 37.98 -46.64
N GLN A 4 -8.36 38.66 -47.74
CA GLN A 4 -8.48 38.02 -49.08
C GLN A 4 -7.14 37.79 -49.77
N GLU A 5 -6.09 38.50 -49.41
CA GLU A 5 -4.73 38.27 -49.91
C GLU A 5 -4.03 37.07 -49.26
N ILE A 6 -4.33 36.83 -47.96
CA ILE A 6 -3.78 35.70 -47.23
C ILE A 6 -4.40 34.35 -47.73
N LEU A 7 -5.66 34.37 -48.07
CA LEU A 7 -6.35 33.21 -48.67
C LEU A 7 -5.88 32.91 -50.11
N LYS A 8 -5.32 33.89 -50.84
CA LYS A 8 -4.70 33.65 -52.15
C LYS A 8 -3.31 33.07 -52.08
N MET A 9 -2.60 33.23 -50.95
CA MET A 9 -1.27 32.60 -50.75
C MET A 9 -1.33 31.14 -50.30
N LEU A 10 -2.48 30.68 -49.80
CA LEU A 10 -2.74 29.27 -49.43
C LEU A 10 -3.51 28.53 -50.55
N ARG A 11 -3.10 28.71 -51.84
CA ARG A 11 -3.56 27.77 -52.86
C ARG A 11 -2.95 26.41 -52.57
N LEU A 12 -3.75 25.49 -52.03
CA LEU A 12 -3.42 24.07 -52.09
C LEU A 12 -3.19 23.68 -53.56
N PRO A 13 -2.06 23.05 -53.88
CA PRO A 13 -1.80 22.62 -55.27
C PRO A 13 -2.96 21.76 -55.74
N GLU A 14 -3.46 22.04 -56.95
CA GLU A 14 -4.49 21.20 -57.57
C GLU A 14 -3.94 19.77 -57.75
N LEU A 15 -4.83 18.77 -57.60
CA LEU A 15 -4.43 17.35 -57.75
C LEU A 15 -3.64 17.03 -59.02
N GLY A 16 -3.80 17.84 -60.09
CA GLY A 16 -3.03 17.79 -61.32
C GLY A 16 -1.57 18.21 -61.19
N ASP A 17 -1.29 19.24 -60.40
CA ASP A 17 0.08 19.76 -60.12
C ASP A 17 0.88 18.78 -59.27
N LEU A 18 0.22 18.14 -58.29
CA LEU A 18 0.79 17.06 -57.50
C LEU A 18 1.18 15.87 -58.37
N GLY A 19 0.36 15.49 -59.36
CA GLY A 19 0.64 14.42 -60.30
C GLY A 19 1.84 14.71 -61.21
N GLN A 20 2.03 15.95 -61.67
CA GLN A 20 3.19 16.37 -62.46
C GLN A 20 4.46 16.43 -61.60
N PHE A 21 4.35 16.91 -60.37
CA PHE A 21 5.47 16.91 -59.39
C PHE A 21 5.97 15.50 -59.11
N PHE A 22 5.08 14.58 -58.82
CA PHE A 22 5.49 13.16 -58.59
C PHE A 22 6.11 12.50 -59.84
N ARG A 23 5.69 12.87 -61.06
CA ARG A 23 6.29 12.35 -62.30
C ARG A 23 7.67 12.96 -62.59
N SER A 24 8.00 14.10 -62.04
CA SER A 24 9.33 14.75 -62.16
C SER A 24 10.38 14.20 -61.20
N LEU A 25 9.97 13.43 -60.18
CA LEU A 25 10.89 12.85 -59.21
C LEU A 25 11.59 11.60 -59.72
N SER A 26 12.85 11.41 -59.35
CA SER A 26 13.56 10.18 -59.69
C SER A 26 12.92 8.96 -59.03
N ALA A 27 13.07 7.78 -59.63
CA ALA A 27 12.53 6.55 -59.08
C ALA A 27 13.02 6.29 -57.64
N THR A 28 14.25 6.65 -57.32
CA THR A 28 14.83 6.53 -55.98
C THR A 28 14.14 7.47 -54.98
N THR A 29 13.83 8.72 -55.40
CA THR A 29 13.14 9.70 -54.59
C THR A 29 11.67 9.27 -54.34
N LEU A 30 10.99 8.72 -55.36
CA LEU A 30 9.63 8.19 -55.22
C LEU A 30 9.57 7.01 -54.24
N VAL A 31 10.51 6.08 -54.33
CA VAL A 31 10.64 4.95 -53.38
C VAL A 31 10.90 5.46 -51.98
N SER A 32 11.79 6.46 -51.82
CA SER A 32 12.08 7.04 -50.48
C SER A 32 10.88 7.78 -49.88
N VAL A 33 10.15 8.54 -50.67
CA VAL A 33 8.91 9.22 -50.22
C VAL A 33 7.81 8.22 -49.92
N GLY A 34 7.66 7.17 -50.73
CA GLY A 34 6.73 6.08 -50.50
C GLY A 34 7.06 5.31 -49.23
N ALA A 35 8.32 4.99 -48.98
CA ALA A 35 8.78 4.34 -47.76
C ALA A 35 8.55 5.25 -46.54
N LEU A 36 8.85 6.53 -46.62
CA LEU A 36 8.59 7.49 -45.56
C LEU A 36 7.08 7.63 -45.26
N ALA A 37 6.25 7.71 -46.30
CA ALA A 37 4.81 7.75 -46.18
C ALA A 37 4.25 6.46 -45.55
N ALA A 38 4.77 5.32 -45.93
CA ALA A 38 4.41 4.02 -45.35
C ALA A 38 4.82 3.93 -43.87
N ILE A 39 6.02 4.39 -43.54
CA ILE A 39 6.51 4.46 -42.15
C ILE A 39 5.64 5.42 -41.31
N LEU A 40 5.28 6.59 -41.84
CA LEU A 40 4.41 7.54 -41.21
C LEU A 40 2.99 6.98 -41.04
N ALA A 41 2.43 6.34 -42.06
CA ALA A 41 1.11 5.69 -42.00
C ALA A 41 1.11 4.55 -40.99
N TYR A 42 2.14 3.73 -40.99
CA TYR A 42 2.35 2.68 -39.99
C TYR A 42 2.43 3.27 -38.58
N TRP A 43 3.22 4.33 -38.40
CA TRP A 43 3.37 5.02 -37.11
C TRP A 43 2.05 5.63 -36.65
N PHE A 44 1.26 6.25 -37.54
CA PHE A 44 -0.07 6.77 -37.23
C PHE A 44 -1.07 5.67 -36.87
N ALA A 45 -1.06 4.55 -37.66
CA ALA A 45 -1.96 3.42 -37.44
C ALA A 45 -1.68 2.67 -36.11
N HIS A 46 -0.38 2.62 -35.72
CA HIS A 46 0.08 1.94 -34.49
C HIS A 46 0.35 2.91 -33.34
N ARG A 47 -0.09 4.16 -33.46
CA ARG A 47 0.06 5.14 -32.38
C ARG A 47 -0.73 4.67 -31.16
N PRO A 48 -0.08 4.50 -30.00
CA PRO A 48 -0.77 4.06 -28.80
C PRO A 48 -1.86 5.06 -28.45
N LYS A 49 -3.04 4.52 -28.11
CA LYS A 49 -4.19 5.35 -27.69
C LYS A 49 -3.93 5.89 -26.29
N ALA A 50 -4.20 7.18 -26.10
CA ALA A 50 -4.18 7.77 -24.78
C ALA A 50 -5.30 7.16 -23.91
N LEU A 51 -4.98 6.91 -22.64
CA LEU A 51 -5.97 6.49 -21.65
C LEU A 51 -6.98 7.62 -21.48
N GLN A 52 -8.27 7.29 -21.56
CA GLN A 52 -9.33 8.25 -21.32
C GLN A 52 -9.68 8.23 -19.82
N PRO A 53 -9.47 9.34 -19.08
CA PRO A 53 -9.88 9.44 -17.69
C PRO A 53 -11.40 9.36 -17.56
N PRO A 54 -11.94 8.82 -16.45
CA PRO A 54 -13.37 8.74 -16.22
C PRO A 54 -14.02 10.11 -15.90
N CYS A 55 -13.19 11.14 -15.63
CA CYS A 55 -13.65 12.50 -15.35
C CYS A 55 -12.60 13.53 -15.82
N ASN A 56 -12.94 14.82 -15.70
CA ASN A 56 -11.98 15.89 -15.91
C ASN A 56 -10.94 15.90 -14.78
N LEU A 57 -9.69 15.63 -15.12
CA LEU A 57 -8.57 15.56 -14.14
C LEU A 57 -8.28 16.92 -13.46
N LEU A 58 -8.78 18.04 -13.99
CA LEU A 58 -8.66 19.34 -13.33
C LEU A 58 -9.77 19.59 -12.28
N MET A 59 -10.78 18.71 -12.20
CA MET A 59 -11.87 18.76 -11.23
C MET A 59 -12.29 17.34 -10.85
N GLN A 60 -11.55 16.73 -9.91
CA GLN A 60 -11.75 15.34 -9.53
C GLN A 60 -12.67 15.16 -8.32
N SER A 61 -12.92 16.22 -7.57
CA SER A 61 -13.92 16.24 -6.50
C SER A 61 -14.72 17.56 -6.55
N GLU A 62 -15.94 17.51 -6.06
CA GLU A 62 -16.84 18.65 -5.95
C GLU A 62 -17.28 18.86 -4.50
N GLU A 63 -17.60 20.09 -4.14
CA GLU A 63 -18.12 20.44 -2.82
C GLU A 63 -19.59 20.02 -2.70
N VAL A 64 -19.96 19.49 -1.55
CA VAL A 64 -21.31 19.09 -1.22
C VAL A 64 -22.01 20.27 -0.54
N GLU A 65 -23.15 20.70 -1.04
CA GLU A 65 -23.93 21.80 -0.49
C GLU A 65 -24.29 21.55 0.99
N ASP A 66 -24.30 22.60 1.81
CA ASP A 66 -24.65 22.59 3.24
C ASP A 66 -23.90 21.56 4.11
N SER A 67 -22.69 21.17 3.70
CA SER A 67 -21.91 20.10 4.35
C SER A 67 -20.70 20.59 5.14
N GLY A 68 -20.54 21.91 5.32
CA GLY A 68 -19.37 22.49 5.99
C GLY A 68 -18.06 22.30 5.21
N GLY A 69 -18.15 22.40 3.85
CA GLY A 69 -16.99 22.30 2.95
C GLY A 69 -16.56 20.86 2.67
N ALA A 70 -17.42 19.87 2.90
CA ALA A 70 -17.16 18.49 2.52
C ALA A 70 -17.12 18.33 1.00
N ARG A 71 -16.24 17.46 0.53
CA ARG A 71 -16.11 17.16 -0.90
C ARG A 71 -16.38 15.67 -1.14
N ARG A 72 -16.92 15.39 -2.32
CA ARG A 72 -17.16 14.03 -2.83
C ARG A 72 -16.49 13.82 -4.18
N SER A 73 -16.35 12.56 -4.58
CA SER A 73 -15.90 12.21 -5.93
C SER A 73 -16.87 12.72 -6.99
N VAL A 74 -16.34 13.19 -8.11
CA VAL A 74 -17.15 13.44 -9.33
C VAL A 74 -17.44 12.15 -10.09
N ILE A 75 -16.80 11.04 -9.69
CA ILE A 75 -17.04 9.70 -10.23
C ILE A 75 -18.04 9.00 -9.31
N GLY A 76 -19.01 8.26 -9.89
CA GLY A 76 -20.04 7.58 -9.09
C GLY A 76 -21.45 8.06 -9.40
N GLY A 77 -21.59 9.12 -10.18
CA GLY A 77 -22.82 9.47 -10.92
C GLY A 77 -24.00 10.00 -10.13
N GLY A 78 -23.88 10.33 -8.83
CA GLY A 78 -25.03 10.83 -8.08
C GLY A 78 -24.70 11.42 -6.70
N PRO A 79 -25.71 12.03 -6.04
CA PRO A 79 -25.53 12.62 -4.71
C PRO A 79 -25.39 11.58 -3.59
N GLN A 80 -25.76 10.32 -3.85
CA GLN A 80 -25.68 9.25 -2.86
C GLN A 80 -24.31 8.57 -2.89
N LEU A 81 -23.76 8.30 -1.70
CA LEU A 81 -22.52 7.54 -1.56
C LEU A 81 -22.74 6.08 -1.97
N LEU A 82 -21.77 5.51 -2.69
CA LEU A 82 -21.82 4.11 -3.08
C LEU A 82 -21.60 3.21 -1.86
N THR A 83 -22.52 2.27 -1.67
CA THR A 83 -22.40 1.22 -0.64
C THR A 83 -21.84 -0.08 -1.21
N HIS A 84 -21.98 -0.30 -2.50
CA HIS A 84 -21.50 -1.44 -3.27
C HIS A 84 -21.49 -1.08 -4.76
N TYR A 85 -20.74 -1.81 -5.55
CA TYR A 85 -20.68 -1.62 -7.00
C TYR A 85 -21.57 -2.64 -7.75
N TYR A 86 -21.62 -3.89 -7.22
CA TYR A 86 -22.41 -4.97 -7.80
C TYR A 86 -23.50 -5.40 -6.85
N ASP A 87 -24.74 -5.53 -7.37
CA ASP A 87 -25.90 -5.96 -6.57
C ASP A 87 -25.78 -7.39 -6.05
N ASP A 88 -25.01 -8.23 -6.71
CA ASP A 88 -24.71 -9.63 -6.36
C ASP A 88 -23.49 -9.79 -5.45
N ALA A 89 -22.89 -8.68 -4.98
CA ALA A 89 -21.70 -8.68 -4.14
C ALA A 89 -21.77 -7.62 -3.03
N ARG A 90 -22.67 -7.79 -2.06
CA ARG A 90 -22.89 -6.89 -0.92
C ARG A 90 -22.17 -7.31 0.36
N THR A 91 -21.75 -8.58 0.43
CA THR A 91 -20.97 -9.15 1.54
C THR A 91 -19.71 -9.80 1.00
N MET A 92 -18.70 -9.99 1.86
CA MET A 92 -17.46 -10.67 1.48
C MET A 92 -17.68 -12.11 1.03
N TYR A 93 -18.70 -12.78 1.57
CA TYR A 93 -19.15 -14.08 1.07
C TYR A 93 -19.62 -14.00 -0.38
N GLN A 94 -20.50 -13.04 -0.69
CA GLN A 94 -21.02 -12.84 -2.04
C GLN A 94 -19.93 -12.38 -3.02
N VAL A 95 -18.98 -11.56 -2.58
CA VAL A 95 -17.80 -11.15 -3.36
C VAL A 95 -17.05 -12.36 -3.93
N PHE A 96 -16.77 -13.35 -3.08
CA PHE A 96 -16.08 -14.55 -3.51
C PHE A 96 -16.93 -15.41 -4.44
N ARG A 97 -18.24 -15.56 -4.13
CA ARG A 97 -19.20 -16.33 -4.98
C ARG A 97 -19.37 -15.69 -6.37
N ARG A 98 -19.35 -14.36 -6.44
CA ARG A 98 -19.36 -13.65 -7.71
C ARG A 98 -18.09 -13.98 -8.53
N GLY A 99 -16.92 -13.98 -7.90
CA GLY A 99 -15.65 -14.33 -8.56
C GLY A 99 -15.65 -15.77 -9.08
N LEU A 100 -16.18 -16.71 -8.33
CA LEU A 100 -16.38 -18.11 -8.79
C LEU A 100 -17.24 -18.15 -10.07
N SER A 101 -18.35 -17.40 -10.10
CA SER A 101 -19.23 -17.34 -11.27
C SER A 101 -18.53 -16.73 -12.49
N ILE A 102 -17.79 -15.62 -12.31
CA ILE A 102 -17.09 -14.90 -13.41
C ILE A 102 -15.94 -15.74 -13.95
N SER A 103 -15.12 -16.33 -13.07
CA SER A 103 -13.94 -17.11 -13.46
C SER A 103 -14.27 -18.43 -14.17
N GLY A 104 -15.54 -18.88 -14.12
CA GLY A 104 -15.92 -20.20 -14.61
C GLY A 104 -15.15 -21.34 -13.93
N ASN A 105 -14.90 -21.21 -12.63
CA ASN A 105 -14.05 -22.10 -11.84
C ASN A 105 -12.57 -22.08 -12.25
N GLY A 106 -12.06 -20.90 -12.61
CA GLY A 106 -10.65 -20.70 -12.92
C GLY A 106 -9.71 -20.80 -11.71
N PRO A 107 -8.38 -20.63 -11.93
CA PRO A 107 -7.39 -20.57 -10.86
C PRO A 107 -7.69 -19.43 -9.89
N CYS A 108 -7.59 -19.67 -8.59
CA CYS A 108 -7.89 -18.71 -7.54
C CYS A 108 -6.66 -18.39 -6.68
N LEU A 109 -6.18 -19.38 -5.91
CA LEU A 109 -5.07 -19.22 -4.97
C LEU A 109 -3.85 -20.00 -5.44
N GLY A 110 -2.74 -19.29 -5.67
CA GLY A 110 -1.48 -19.84 -6.14
C GLY A 110 -0.40 -19.86 -5.07
N PHE A 111 0.34 -20.94 -4.99
CA PHE A 111 1.51 -21.07 -4.11
C PHE A 111 2.60 -21.86 -4.82
N ARG A 112 3.83 -21.70 -4.39
CA ARG A 112 4.96 -22.47 -4.96
C ARG A 112 5.99 -22.84 -3.90
N LYS A 113 6.74 -23.89 -4.19
CA LYS A 113 7.97 -24.23 -3.49
C LYS A 113 9.17 -23.58 -4.22
N PRO A 114 10.32 -23.40 -3.56
CA PRO A 114 11.52 -22.83 -4.17
C PRO A 114 11.85 -23.51 -5.51
N LYS A 115 12.11 -22.69 -6.55
CA LYS A 115 12.46 -23.14 -7.92
C LYS A 115 11.40 -23.99 -8.63
N GLN A 116 10.16 -24.01 -8.15
CA GLN A 116 9.04 -24.68 -8.81
C GLN A 116 8.06 -23.65 -9.38
N PRO A 117 7.25 -24.01 -10.39
CA PRO A 117 6.16 -23.16 -10.85
C PRO A 117 5.06 -23.04 -9.80
N TYR A 118 4.20 -22.04 -9.94
CA TYR A 118 3.00 -21.89 -9.12
C TYR A 118 2.04 -23.05 -9.34
N GLN A 119 1.52 -23.60 -8.24
CA GLN A 119 0.40 -24.53 -8.22
C GLN A 119 -0.83 -23.74 -7.80
N TRP A 120 -1.98 -24.08 -8.37
CA TRP A 120 -3.19 -23.31 -8.23
C TRP A 120 -4.34 -24.16 -7.66
N LEU A 121 -5.03 -23.63 -6.67
CA LEU A 121 -6.35 -24.08 -6.27
C LEU A 121 -7.38 -23.31 -7.11
N SER A 122 -8.40 -24.00 -7.61
CA SER A 122 -9.53 -23.40 -8.31
C SER A 122 -10.47 -22.69 -7.34
N TYR A 123 -11.32 -21.81 -7.85
CA TYR A 123 -12.34 -21.13 -7.04
C TYR A 123 -13.27 -22.11 -6.32
N GLN A 124 -13.67 -23.21 -6.99
CA GLN A 124 -14.54 -24.21 -6.38
C GLN A 124 -13.84 -24.98 -5.27
N GLU A 125 -12.58 -25.41 -5.49
CA GLU A 125 -11.80 -26.07 -4.44
C GLU A 125 -11.65 -25.20 -3.19
N VAL A 126 -11.41 -23.90 -3.39
CA VAL A 126 -11.33 -22.94 -2.27
C VAL A 126 -12.67 -22.80 -1.56
N ALA A 127 -13.78 -22.70 -2.31
CA ALA A 127 -15.12 -22.61 -1.75
C ALA A 127 -15.48 -23.87 -0.95
N ASP A 128 -15.23 -25.07 -1.50
CA ASP A 128 -15.53 -26.35 -0.87
C ASP A 128 -14.72 -26.51 0.44
N ARG A 129 -13.43 -26.22 0.39
CA ARG A 129 -12.57 -26.27 1.58
C ARG A 129 -13.02 -25.27 2.66
N ALA A 130 -13.45 -24.07 2.26
CA ALA A 130 -13.99 -23.09 3.20
C ALA A 130 -15.29 -23.58 3.87
N GLU A 131 -16.19 -24.20 3.12
CA GLU A 131 -17.41 -24.80 3.66
C GLU A 131 -17.10 -25.98 4.60
N PHE A 132 -16.16 -26.84 4.23
CA PHE A 132 -15.74 -27.98 5.08
C PHE A 132 -15.06 -27.47 6.36
N LEU A 133 -14.13 -26.53 6.25
CA LEU A 133 -13.48 -25.95 7.44
C LEU A 133 -14.50 -25.30 8.37
N GLY A 134 -15.44 -24.50 7.83
CA GLY A 134 -16.48 -23.84 8.61
C GLY A 134 -17.42 -24.84 9.28
N SER A 135 -17.88 -25.88 8.56
CA SER A 135 -18.66 -26.99 9.14
C SER A 135 -17.89 -27.70 10.25
N GLY A 136 -16.59 -27.93 10.05
CA GLY A 136 -15.71 -28.50 11.05
C GLY A 136 -15.57 -27.64 12.29
N LEU A 137 -15.49 -26.31 12.14
CA LEU A 137 -15.48 -25.37 13.27
C LEU A 137 -16.76 -25.47 14.10
N LEU A 138 -17.93 -25.60 13.44
CA LEU A 138 -19.21 -25.81 14.14
C LEU A 138 -19.22 -27.10 14.94
N GLN A 139 -18.66 -28.21 14.42
CA GLN A 139 -18.50 -29.47 15.15
C GLN A 139 -17.56 -29.33 16.37
N HIS A 140 -16.68 -28.36 16.37
CA HIS A 140 -15.76 -28.02 17.48
C HIS A 140 -16.29 -26.91 18.39
N ASN A 141 -17.63 -26.79 18.49
CA ASN A 141 -18.35 -25.83 19.35
C ASN A 141 -18.19 -24.34 19.00
N CYS A 142 -17.72 -24.00 17.80
CA CYS A 142 -17.90 -22.65 17.27
C CYS A 142 -19.36 -22.42 16.86
N LYS A 143 -19.83 -21.19 16.87
CA LYS A 143 -21.22 -20.84 16.54
C LYS A 143 -21.28 -20.07 15.24
N ALA A 144 -22.27 -20.32 14.41
CA ALA A 144 -22.55 -19.54 13.22
C ALA A 144 -23.23 -18.21 13.60
N CYS A 145 -22.46 -17.25 14.10
CA CYS A 145 -22.95 -15.94 14.52
C CYS A 145 -21.82 -14.89 14.57
N THR A 146 -22.21 -13.64 14.55
CA THR A 146 -21.33 -12.46 14.56
C THR A 146 -20.60 -12.19 15.88
N ASP A 147 -20.91 -12.96 16.94
CA ASP A 147 -20.20 -12.92 18.22
C ASP A 147 -19.13 -14.02 18.33
N GLN A 148 -18.97 -14.84 17.30
CA GLN A 148 -17.94 -15.87 17.23
C GLN A 148 -16.69 -15.31 16.57
N PHE A 149 -15.66 -15.02 17.36
CA PHE A 149 -14.38 -14.55 16.89
C PHE A 149 -13.38 -15.69 16.67
N ILE A 150 -12.78 -15.76 15.49
CA ILE A 150 -11.77 -16.73 15.11
C ILE A 150 -10.45 -16.01 14.88
N GLY A 151 -9.44 -16.34 15.68
CA GLY A 151 -8.09 -15.80 15.50
C GLY A 151 -7.37 -16.47 14.32
N VAL A 152 -6.71 -15.70 13.47
CA VAL A 152 -5.84 -16.23 12.40
C VAL A 152 -4.44 -15.69 12.61
N PHE A 153 -3.51 -16.58 12.96
CA PHE A 153 -2.13 -16.25 13.29
C PHE A 153 -1.17 -16.92 12.30
N ALA A 154 -1.15 -16.40 11.08
CA ALA A 154 -0.43 -17.01 9.97
C ALA A 154 0.20 -15.95 9.04
N GLN A 155 1.26 -16.35 8.31
CA GLN A 155 1.78 -15.62 7.16
C GLN A 155 0.83 -15.76 5.98
N ASN A 156 1.03 -14.95 4.93
CA ASN A 156 0.26 -15.03 3.70
C ASN A 156 0.37 -16.41 3.05
N ARG A 157 -0.74 -17.09 2.89
CA ARG A 157 -0.84 -18.43 2.30
C ARG A 157 -2.30 -18.76 1.93
N PRO A 158 -2.55 -19.75 1.05
CA PRO A 158 -3.92 -20.13 0.66
C PRO A 158 -4.83 -20.45 1.83
N GLU A 159 -4.31 -21.17 2.83
CA GLU A 159 -5.09 -21.60 4.00
C GLU A 159 -5.56 -20.42 4.86
N TRP A 160 -4.86 -19.28 4.81
CA TRP A 160 -5.30 -18.06 5.47
C TRP A 160 -6.64 -17.57 4.87
N ILE A 161 -6.72 -17.55 3.52
CA ILE A 161 -7.93 -17.13 2.79
C ILE A 161 -9.06 -18.15 2.98
N ILE A 162 -8.74 -19.45 2.97
CA ILE A 162 -9.72 -20.51 3.24
C ILE A 162 -10.32 -20.35 4.65
N ALA A 163 -9.48 -20.05 5.64
CA ALA A 163 -9.94 -19.79 7.02
C ALA A 163 -10.85 -18.56 7.10
N GLU A 164 -10.51 -17.49 6.40
CA GLU A 164 -11.32 -16.28 6.31
C GLU A 164 -12.67 -16.55 5.65
N LEU A 165 -12.67 -17.23 4.51
CA LEU A 165 -13.89 -17.59 3.78
C LEU A 165 -14.76 -18.57 4.58
N ALA A 166 -14.15 -19.48 5.36
CA ALA A 166 -14.88 -20.35 6.28
C ALA A 166 -15.66 -19.53 7.33
N CYS A 167 -15.03 -18.49 7.88
CA CYS A 167 -15.72 -17.56 8.79
C CYS A 167 -16.87 -16.84 8.08
N TYR A 168 -16.65 -16.31 6.89
CA TYR A 168 -17.68 -15.60 6.13
C TYR A 168 -18.84 -16.50 5.70
N THR A 169 -18.57 -17.77 5.42
CA THR A 169 -19.60 -18.75 5.06
C THR A 169 -20.60 -19.03 6.20
N TYR A 170 -20.17 -18.86 7.46
CA TYR A 170 -20.98 -19.13 8.65
C TYR A 170 -21.14 -17.92 9.58
N SER A 171 -21.06 -16.69 9.04
CA SER A 171 -21.25 -15.43 9.77
C SER A 171 -20.37 -15.28 11.01
N MET A 172 -19.19 -15.91 11.03
CA MET A 172 -18.17 -15.72 12.08
C MET A 172 -17.26 -14.56 11.73
N VAL A 173 -16.60 -14.00 12.73
CA VAL A 173 -15.75 -12.81 12.59
C VAL A 173 -14.28 -13.20 12.65
N VAL A 174 -13.51 -12.75 11.66
CA VAL A 174 -12.06 -12.99 11.61
C VAL A 174 -11.33 -11.97 12.47
N VAL A 175 -10.37 -12.43 13.26
CA VAL A 175 -9.45 -11.57 14.02
C VAL A 175 -8.02 -11.89 13.60
N PRO A 176 -7.41 -11.10 12.70
CA PRO A 176 -6.02 -11.28 12.31
C PRO A 176 -5.07 -11.02 13.48
N LEU A 177 -4.16 -11.95 13.72
CA LEU A 177 -3.08 -11.82 14.68
C LEU A 177 -1.78 -11.58 13.92
N TYR A 178 -1.11 -10.48 14.24
CA TYR A 178 0.12 -10.11 13.55
C TYR A 178 1.32 -10.87 14.11
N ASP A 179 2.09 -11.51 13.25
CA ASP A 179 3.37 -12.14 13.61
C ASP A 179 4.32 -11.19 14.36
N THR A 180 4.25 -9.92 14.03
CA THR A 180 5.21 -8.90 14.42
C THR A 180 4.76 -8.05 15.61
N LEU A 181 3.55 -8.27 16.15
CA LEU A 181 3.07 -7.53 17.33
C LEU A 181 3.73 -7.97 18.64
N GLY A 182 4.39 -9.12 18.62
CA GLY A 182 5.01 -9.71 19.80
C GLY A 182 4.03 -10.44 20.72
N PRO A 183 4.56 -11.25 21.68
CA PRO A 183 3.74 -12.11 22.52
C PRO A 183 2.73 -11.37 23.41
N GLY A 184 3.10 -10.20 23.90
CA GLY A 184 2.23 -9.38 24.76
C GLY A 184 1.00 -8.85 24.04
N ALA A 185 1.14 -8.47 22.76
CA ALA A 185 0.01 -8.01 21.96
C ALA A 185 -0.92 -9.16 21.57
N ILE A 186 -0.38 -10.33 21.19
CA ILE A 186 -1.18 -11.53 20.89
C ILE A 186 -2.05 -11.89 22.09
N ARG A 187 -1.48 -11.98 23.29
CA ARG A 187 -2.20 -12.21 24.53
C ARG A 187 -3.32 -11.20 24.75
N TYR A 188 -3.01 -9.92 24.59
CA TYR A 188 -3.98 -8.84 24.75
C TYR A 188 -5.16 -8.98 23.79
N ILE A 189 -4.90 -9.27 22.51
CA ILE A 189 -5.93 -9.41 21.48
C ILE A 189 -6.83 -10.62 21.78
N ILE A 190 -6.25 -11.78 22.12
CA ILE A 190 -7.00 -13.01 22.45
C ILE A 190 -7.97 -12.74 23.59
N ASN A 191 -7.51 -12.07 24.66
CA ASN A 191 -8.38 -11.78 25.81
C ASN A 191 -9.40 -10.68 25.52
N THR A 192 -9.04 -9.64 24.77
CA THR A 192 -9.95 -8.53 24.47
C THR A 192 -11.09 -8.97 23.57
N ALA A 193 -10.81 -9.82 22.58
CA ALA A 193 -11.80 -10.33 21.64
C ALA A 193 -12.41 -11.68 22.08
N ASP A 194 -12.14 -12.17 23.31
CA ASP A 194 -12.63 -13.46 23.84
C ASP A 194 -12.42 -14.63 22.85
N ILE A 195 -11.26 -14.69 22.21
CA ILE A 195 -10.96 -15.69 21.18
C ILE A 195 -10.77 -17.05 21.83
N SER A 196 -11.66 -17.99 21.51
CA SER A 196 -11.56 -19.38 21.96
C SER A 196 -10.88 -20.30 20.96
N THR A 197 -10.77 -19.90 19.69
CA THR A 197 -10.22 -20.69 18.59
C THR A 197 -9.21 -19.88 17.80
N VAL A 198 -8.00 -20.42 17.62
CA VAL A 198 -6.95 -19.78 16.82
C VAL A 198 -6.44 -20.75 15.77
N ILE A 199 -6.39 -20.30 14.52
CA ILE A 199 -5.80 -21.04 13.40
C ILE A 199 -4.38 -20.50 13.18
N VAL A 200 -3.38 -21.38 13.19
CA VAL A 200 -1.96 -21.01 13.09
C VAL A 200 -1.28 -21.74 11.94
N ASP A 201 -0.28 -21.10 11.31
CA ASP A 201 0.45 -21.74 10.21
C ASP A 201 1.47 -22.77 10.68
N LYS A 202 2.22 -22.47 11.76
CA LYS A 202 3.41 -23.23 12.18
C LYS A 202 3.32 -23.73 13.62
N PRO A 203 3.93 -24.91 13.94
CA PRO A 203 3.96 -25.43 15.30
C PRO A 203 4.54 -24.46 16.34
N GLN A 204 5.53 -23.63 15.97
CA GLN A 204 6.15 -22.67 16.88
C GLN A 204 5.15 -21.63 17.41
N LYS A 205 4.16 -21.23 16.58
CA LYS A 205 3.10 -20.32 17.02
C LYS A 205 2.12 -21.01 17.98
N ALA A 206 1.82 -22.27 17.76
CA ALA A 206 1.04 -23.07 18.72
C ALA A 206 1.75 -23.19 20.05
N VAL A 207 3.07 -23.44 20.04
CA VAL A 207 3.91 -23.45 21.25
C VAL A 207 3.82 -22.12 22.00
N LEU A 208 3.94 -21.00 21.33
CA LEU A 208 3.79 -19.66 21.93
C LEU A 208 2.41 -19.48 22.62
N LEU A 209 1.33 -19.91 21.95
CA LEU A 209 -0.01 -19.85 22.53
C LEU A 209 -0.16 -20.76 23.76
N LEU A 210 0.41 -21.97 23.74
CA LEU A 210 0.42 -22.87 24.88
C LEU A 210 1.21 -22.32 26.06
N GLU A 211 2.33 -21.62 25.82
CA GLU A 211 3.08 -20.95 26.89
C GLU A 211 2.22 -19.90 27.63
N HIS A 212 1.39 -19.16 26.89
CA HIS A 212 0.42 -18.24 27.51
C HIS A 212 -0.65 -18.98 28.32
N MET A 213 -1.09 -20.15 27.85
CA MET A 213 -2.03 -21.02 28.60
C MET A 213 -1.40 -21.56 29.90
N GLU A 214 -0.17 -22.06 29.82
CA GLU A 214 0.60 -22.57 30.98
C GLU A 214 0.76 -21.48 32.05
N ARG A 215 0.97 -20.24 31.63
CA ARG A 215 1.03 -19.07 32.52
C ARG A 215 -0.34 -18.53 32.95
N LYS A 216 -1.44 -19.18 32.52
CA LYS A 216 -2.84 -18.76 32.77
C LYS A 216 -3.16 -17.35 32.25
N GLU A 217 -2.46 -16.91 31.19
CA GLU A 217 -2.60 -15.58 30.63
C GLU A 217 -3.70 -15.46 29.58
N THR A 218 -4.12 -16.59 28.95
CA THR A 218 -5.18 -16.65 27.94
C THR A 218 -6.19 -17.77 28.23
N PRO A 219 -6.89 -17.75 29.38
CA PRO A 219 -7.71 -18.88 29.85
C PRO A 219 -8.91 -19.20 28.97
N GLY A 220 -9.29 -18.28 28.05
CA GLY A 220 -10.40 -18.47 27.11
C GLY A 220 -10.07 -19.37 25.92
N LEU A 221 -8.81 -19.60 25.61
CA LEU A 221 -8.39 -20.39 24.45
C LEU A 221 -8.71 -21.87 24.66
N LYS A 222 -9.41 -22.49 23.69
CA LYS A 222 -9.88 -23.89 23.75
C LYS A 222 -9.40 -24.74 22.60
N LEU A 223 -9.21 -24.15 21.42
CA LEU A 223 -8.90 -24.88 20.20
C LEU A 223 -7.77 -24.16 19.43
N ILE A 224 -6.74 -24.90 19.05
CA ILE A 224 -5.70 -24.47 18.13
C ILE A 224 -5.73 -25.38 16.90
N ILE A 225 -5.84 -24.78 15.73
CA ILE A 225 -5.84 -25.49 14.44
C ILE A 225 -4.55 -25.14 13.70
N LEU A 226 -3.78 -26.19 13.31
CA LEU A 226 -2.53 -26.01 12.59
C LEU A 226 -2.70 -26.28 11.09
N MET A 227 -2.13 -25.38 10.28
CA MET A 227 -2.06 -25.51 8.82
C MET A 227 -0.94 -26.46 8.40
N GLU A 228 0.19 -26.46 9.11
CA GLU A 228 1.35 -27.34 8.85
C GLU A 228 1.31 -28.60 9.71
N PRO A 229 1.97 -29.70 9.25
CA PRO A 229 2.13 -30.92 10.06
C PRO A 229 2.84 -30.63 11.39
N PHE A 230 2.51 -31.39 12.42
CA PHE A 230 3.07 -31.26 13.76
C PHE A 230 3.17 -32.62 14.45
N GLU A 231 4.01 -32.71 15.50
CA GLU A 231 4.26 -33.92 16.26
C GLU A 231 3.20 -34.17 17.34
N GLU A 232 2.97 -35.43 17.71
CA GLU A 232 1.99 -35.83 18.72
C GLU A 232 2.26 -35.22 20.10
N ALA A 233 3.54 -34.96 20.42
CA ALA A 233 3.95 -34.29 21.66
C ALA A 233 3.29 -32.93 21.85
N LEU A 234 2.97 -32.21 20.75
CA LEU A 234 2.27 -30.95 20.79
C LEU A 234 0.81 -31.12 21.23
N LYS A 235 0.15 -32.16 20.76
CA LYS A 235 -1.23 -32.51 21.22
C LYS A 235 -1.28 -32.84 22.71
N GLU A 236 -0.34 -33.66 23.17
CA GLU A 236 -0.22 -34.01 24.60
C GLU A 236 0.00 -32.75 25.45
N ARG A 237 0.82 -31.84 25.00
CA ARG A 237 1.05 -30.55 25.67
C ARG A 237 -0.21 -29.71 25.71
N GLY A 238 -0.97 -29.65 24.61
CA GLY A 238 -2.28 -28.98 24.52
C GLY A 238 -3.27 -29.56 25.52
N GLN A 239 -3.40 -30.89 25.57
CA GLN A 239 -4.29 -31.57 26.50
C GLN A 239 -4.00 -31.25 27.97
N LYS A 240 -2.71 -31.16 28.36
CA LYS A 240 -2.31 -30.75 29.71
C LYS A 240 -2.76 -29.34 30.05
N CYS A 241 -2.86 -28.46 29.06
CA CYS A 241 -3.32 -27.07 29.21
C CYS A 241 -4.85 -26.93 29.05
N GLY A 242 -5.58 -28.02 28.75
CA GLY A 242 -7.01 -27.97 28.45
C GLY A 242 -7.35 -27.42 27.07
N VAL A 243 -6.39 -27.42 26.11
CA VAL A 243 -6.51 -26.94 24.74
C VAL A 243 -6.50 -28.12 23.77
N VAL A 244 -7.48 -28.19 22.88
CA VAL A 244 -7.53 -29.17 21.80
C VAL A 244 -6.67 -28.70 20.66
N ILE A 245 -5.78 -29.55 20.12
CA ILE A 245 -4.97 -29.28 18.94
C ILE A 245 -5.39 -30.22 17.81
N LYS A 246 -5.68 -29.62 16.65
CA LYS A 246 -6.09 -30.32 15.42
C LYS A 246 -5.30 -29.83 14.23
N SER A 247 -5.10 -30.68 13.22
CA SER A 247 -4.67 -30.18 11.92
C SER A 247 -5.87 -29.57 11.18
N MET A 248 -5.62 -28.58 10.31
CA MET A 248 -6.65 -27.97 9.49
C MET A 248 -7.34 -29.00 8.61
N GLN A 249 -6.58 -29.95 8.03
CA GLN A 249 -7.12 -31.06 7.25
C GLN A 249 -8.11 -31.94 8.08
N ALA A 250 -7.77 -32.27 9.31
CA ALA A 250 -8.68 -33.07 10.14
C ALA A 250 -9.97 -32.33 10.50
N VAL A 251 -9.93 -31.00 10.58
CA VAL A 251 -11.13 -30.16 10.78
C VAL A 251 -11.95 -30.08 9.48
N GLU A 252 -11.31 -29.94 8.33
CA GLU A 252 -11.95 -29.97 7.00
C GLU A 252 -12.60 -31.34 6.77
N ASP A 253 -11.90 -32.45 7.04
CA ASP A 253 -12.43 -33.82 6.89
C ASP A 253 -13.67 -34.04 7.78
N CYS A 254 -13.60 -33.61 9.05
CA CYS A 254 -14.73 -33.66 9.97
C CYS A 254 -15.92 -32.84 9.47
N GLY A 255 -15.69 -31.68 8.91
CA GLY A 255 -16.72 -30.83 8.33
C GLY A 255 -17.29 -31.37 7.01
N GLN A 256 -16.50 -32.08 6.23
CA GLN A 256 -16.96 -32.79 5.03
C GLN A 256 -17.90 -33.94 5.39
N GLU A 257 -17.54 -34.73 6.42
CA GLU A 257 -18.39 -35.82 6.94
C GLU A 257 -19.67 -35.31 7.60
N ASN A 258 -19.61 -34.15 8.24
CA ASN A 258 -20.71 -33.53 8.99
C ASN A 258 -21.02 -32.14 8.44
N HIS A 259 -21.37 -32.07 7.18
CA HIS A 259 -21.58 -30.81 6.47
C HIS A 259 -22.79 -30.04 6.98
N HIS A 260 -22.61 -28.78 7.26
CA HIS A 260 -23.64 -27.81 7.64
C HIS A 260 -24.02 -26.93 6.47
N VAL A 261 -25.29 -26.57 6.37
CA VAL A 261 -25.73 -25.57 5.39
C VAL A 261 -25.09 -24.22 5.70
N PRO A 262 -24.52 -23.52 4.71
CA PRO A 262 -23.98 -22.18 4.89
C PRO A 262 -24.98 -21.20 5.55
N VAL A 263 -24.47 -20.35 6.41
CA VAL A 263 -25.21 -19.26 7.07
C VAL A 263 -24.53 -17.96 6.70
N PRO A 264 -24.80 -17.43 5.47
CA PRO A 264 -24.10 -16.23 4.97
C PRO A 264 -24.50 -14.98 5.76
N PRO A 265 -23.56 -14.01 5.90
CA PRO A 265 -23.80 -12.78 6.63
C PRO A 265 -24.60 -11.76 5.84
N GLU A 266 -25.17 -10.80 6.56
CA GLU A 266 -25.72 -9.57 6.02
C GLU A 266 -24.65 -8.46 5.93
N PRO A 267 -24.85 -7.40 5.12
CA PRO A 267 -23.87 -6.31 4.96
C PRO A 267 -23.49 -5.60 6.27
N ASP A 268 -24.41 -5.50 7.22
CA ASP A 268 -24.21 -4.85 8.51
C ASP A 268 -23.54 -5.74 9.57
N ASP A 269 -23.38 -7.03 9.27
CA ASP A 269 -22.70 -7.97 10.13
C ASP A 269 -21.19 -7.71 10.16
N LEU A 270 -20.57 -7.95 11.32
CA LEU A 270 -19.12 -7.87 11.44
C LEU A 270 -18.44 -8.93 10.57
N SER A 271 -17.46 -8.48 9.79
CA SER A 271 -16.62 -9.40 8.99
C SER A 271 -15.26 -9.62 9.67
N ILE A 272 -14.70 -8.55 10.23
CA ILE A 272 -13.35 -8.55 10.78
C ILE A 272 -13.23 -7.57 11.94
N VAL A 273 -12.42 -7.94 12.94
CA VAL A 273 -11.87 -7.01 13.93
C VAL A 273 -10.38 -6.88 13.70
N CYS A 274 -9.97 -5.78 13.10
CA CYS A 274 -8.58 -5.50 12.75
C CYS A 274 -7.90 -4.70 13.86
N PHE A 275 -6.96 -5.32 14.57
CA PHE A 275 -6.22 -4.63 15.63
C PHE A 275 -5.10 -3.78 15.05
N THR A 276 -5.13 -2.49 15.37
CA THR A 276 -4.11 -1.53 14.96
C THR A 276 -3.12 -1.27 16.10
N SER A 277 -1.83 -1.16 15.78
CA SER A 277 -0.83 -0.72 16.75
C SER A 277 -1.06 0.76 17.06
N GLY A 278 -1.60 1.06 18.23
CA GLY A 278 -1.65 2.43 18.72
C GLY A 278 -0.23 2.98 18.92
N THR A 279 -0.01 4.25 18.63
CA THR A 279 1.27 4.93 18.93
C THR A 279 1.51 5.08 20.43
N THR A 280 0.49 4.83 21.24
CA THR A 280 0.52 4.97 22.71
C THR A 280 -0.34 3.88 23.35
N GLY A 281 0.23 2.70 23.64
CA GLY A 281 -0.42 1.67 24.45
C GLY A 281 -0.88 0.42 23.70
N ASN A 282 -1.87 -0.28 24.28
CA ASN A 282 -2.40 -1.54 23.73
C ASN A 282 -3.06 -1.37 22.36
N PRO A 283 -3.00 -2.40 21.50
CA PRO A 283 -3.67 -2.38 20.20
C PRO A 283 -5.18 -2.11 20.32
N LYS A 284 -5.74 -1.41 19.32
CA LYS A 284 -7.17 -1.10 19.24
C LYS A 284 -7.82 -1.98 18.18
N GLY A 285 -8.90 -2.67 18.51
CA GLY A 285 -9.64 -3.54 17.58
C GLY A 285 -10.70 -2.77 16.79
N ALA A 286 -10.39 -2.33 15.59
CA ALA A 286 -11.37 -1.68 14.71
C ALA A 286 -12.38 -2.70 14.17
N MET A 287 -13.66 -2.47 14.41
CA MET A 287 -14.77 -3.33 13.99
C MET A 287 -15.25 -2.94 12.59
N LEU A 288 -15.06 -3.81 11.61
CA LEU A 288 -15.45 -3.62 10.22
C LEU A 288 -16.53 -4.61 9.82
N THR A 289 -17.58 -4.11 9.17
CA THR A 289 -18.67 -4.93 8.63
C THR A 289 -18.34 -5.43 7.23
N HIS A 290 -19.10 -6.39 6.73
CA HIS A 290 -19.03 -6.82 5.34
C HIS A 290 -19.30 -5.65 4.40
N GLY A 291 -20.31 -4.83 4.69
CA GLY A 291 -20.65 -3.64 3.91
C GLY A 291 -19.55 -2.58 3.92
N ASN A 292 -18.84 -2.37 5.05
CA ASN A 292 -17.70 -1.44 5.09
C ASN A 292 -16.62 -1.84 4.06
N VAL A 293 -16.25 -3.13 4.03
CA VAL A 293 -15.22 -3.64 3.14
C VAL A 293 -15.65 -3.56 1.68
N VAL A 294 -16.90 -3.95 1.39
CA VAL A 294 -17.46 -3.89 0.03
C VAL A 294 -17.55 -2.46 -0.48
N ALA A 295 -17.95 -1.51 0.36
CA ALA A 295 -18.03 -0.10 -0.03
C ALA A 295 -16.65 0.48 -0.39
N ASP A 296 -15.60 0.10 0.31
CA ASP A 296 -14.24 0.63 0.14
C ASP A 296 -13.64 0.30 -1.24
N PHE A 297 -13.88 -0.90 -1.77
CA PHE A 297 -13.34 -1.29 -3.07
C PHE A 297 -14.30 -1.06 -4.25
N SER A 298 -15.46 -0.49 -4.01
CA SER A 298 -16.46 -0.26 -5.05
C SER A 298 -16.05 0.86 -5.99
N GLY A 299 -15.15 0.62 -6.91
CA GLY A 299 -15.23 1.61 -7.89
C GLY A 299 -14.19 1.89 -8.93
N PHE A 300 -12.91 1.75 -8.83
CA PHE A 300 -12.04 2.38 -9.84
C PHE A 300 -11.13 1.48 -10.62
N LEU A 301 -10.77 0.35 -10.06
CA LEU A 301 -9.80 -0.54 -10.69
C LEU A 301 -10.51 -1.38 -11.74
N LYS A 302 -10.18 -1.20 -13.00
CA LYS A 302 -10.58 -2.12 -14.07
C LYS A 302 -9.79 -3.43 -13.90
N VAL A 303 -10.30 -4.30 -13.04
CA VAL A 303 -9.81 -5.66 -12.82
C VAL A 303 -10.66 -6.63 -13.62
N THR A 304 -10.04 -7.67 -14.14
CA THR A 304 -10.66 -8.74 -14.93
C THR A 304 -10.22 -10.11 -14.43
N GLU A 305 -10.84 -11.17 -14.93
CA GLU A 305 -10.48 -12.56 -14.64
C GLU A 305 -9.05 -12.93 -15.08
N ASP A 306 -8.47 -12.17 -15.99
CA ASP A 306 -7.08 -12.39 -16.45
C ASP A 306 -6.03 -11.82 -15.48
N ASP A 307 -6.45 -11.02 -14.52
CA ASP A 307 -5.53 -10.36 -13.60
C ASP A 307 -4.94 -11.29 -12.56
N VAL A 308 -3.65 -11.07 -12.31
CA VAL A 308 -2.85 -11.81 -11.37
C VAL A 308 -2.25 -10.85 -10.34
N LEU A 309 -2.57 -11.06 -9.08
CA LEU A 309 -2.02 -10.30 -7.96
C LEU A 309 -0.90 -11.10 -7.29
N ILE A 310 0.19 -10.44 -6.92
CA ILE A 310 1.17 -10.99 -5.98
C ILE A 310 0.81 -10.59 -4.55
N SER A 311 0.62 -11.58 -3.67
CA SER A 311 0.33 -11.37 -2.25
C SER A 311 1.62 -11.50 -1.43
N PHE A 312 2.11 -10.39 -0.89
CA PHE A 312 3.28 -10.35 -0.01
C PHE A 312 3.17 -9.31 1.12
N LEU A 313 2.29 -8.32 0.99
CA LEU A 313 1.97 -7.43 2.10
C LEU A 313 1.16 -8.20 3.15
N PRO A 314 1.28 -7.87 4.45
CA PRO A 314 0.60 -8.66 5.50
C PRO A 314 -0.91 -8.73 5.30
N LEU A 315 -1.48 -9.93 5.24
CA LEU A 315 -2.94 -10.15 5.20
C LEU A 315 -3.66 -9.67 6.47
N ALA A 316 -2.93 -9.52 7.57
CA ALA A 316 -3.46 -8.91 8.77
C ALA A 316 -3.72 -7.40 8.61
N HIS A 317 -3.26 -6.76 7.51
CA HIS A 317 -3.49 -5.35 7.22
C HIS A 317 -4.57 -5.17 6.14
N MET A 318 -5.49 -4.23 6.35
CA MET A 318 -6.65 -4.03 5.47
C MET A 318 -6.29 -3.66 4.03
N PHE A 319 -5.17 -2.98 3.80
CA PHE A 319 -4.72 -2.63 2.45
C PHE A 319 -4.56 -3.85 1.53
N GLU A 320 -3.86 -4.89 1.99
CA GLU A 320 -3.69 -6.14 1.23
C GLU A 320 -5.04 -6.84 1.02
N ARG A 321 -5.89 -6.89 2.06
CA ARG A 321 -7.19 -7.56 2.01
C ARG A 321 -8.15 -6.92 1.02
N VAL A 322 -8.25 -5.59 1.03
CA VAL A 322 -9.14 -4.87 0.11
C VAL A 322 -8.71 -5.10 -1.34
N ILE A 323 -7.40 -5.02 -1.64
CA ILE A 323 -6.93 -5.28 -3.01
C ILE A 323 -7.21 -6.72 -3.44
N GLN A 324 -6.96 -7.71 -2.57
CA GLN A 324 -7.30 -9.10 -2.88
C GLN A 324 -8.80 -9.29 -3.11
N SER A 325 -9.64 -8.63 -2.30
CA SER A 325 -11.10 -8.69 -2.43
C SER A 325 -11.58 -8.16 -3.78
N VAL A 326 -10.96 -7.08 -4.28
CA VAL A 326 -11.21 -6.58 -5.64
C VAL A 326 -10.88 -7.67 -6.68
N VAL A 327 -9.73 -8.32 -6.56
CA VAL A 327 -9.32 -9.38 -7.50
C VAL A 327 -10.29 -10.57 -7.44
N TYR A 328 -10.66 -11.02 -6.25
CA TYR A 328 -11.64 -12.11 -6.10
C TYR A 328 -13.01 -11.73 -6.67
N CYS A 329 -13.48 -10.49 -6.46
CA CYS A 329 -14.76 -10.03 -6.99
C CYS A 329 -14.86 -10.11 -8.52
N HIS A 330 -13.73 -10.04 -9.21
CA HIS A 330 -13.65 -10.05 -10.67
C HIS A 330 -13.16 -11.38 -11.25
N GLY A 331 -13.05 -12.43 -10.45
CA GLY A 331 -12.62 -13.76 -10.91
C GLY A 331 -11.12 -13.88 -11.19
N GLY A 332 -10.32 -12.88 -10.80
CA GLY A 332 -8.86 -12.90 -10.94
C GLY A 332 -8.20 -13.88 -9.95
N ARG A 333 -6.89 -13.98 -10.00
CA ARG A 333 -6.13 -14.96 -9.20
C ARG A 333 -5.03 -14.29 -8.38
N VAL A 334 -4.73 -14.88 -7.23
CA VAL A 334 -3.75 -14.38 -6.26
C VAL A 334 -2.65 -15.41 -6.04
N GLY A 335 -1.39 -15.03 -6.33
CA GLY A 335 -0.22 -15.84 -6.06
C GLY A 335 0.48 -15.38 -4.79
N PHE A 336 0.73 -16.30 -3.86
CA PHE A 336 1.43 -15.99 -2.60
C PHE A 336 2.94 -16.09 -2.77
N PHE A 337 3.67 -15.15 -2.20
CA PHE A 337 5.13 -15.20 -2.15
C PHE A 337 5.61 -16.32 -1.20
N GLN A 338 6.88 -16.70 -1.29
CA GLN A 338 7.47 -17.80 -0.51
C GLN A 338 7.72 -17.46 0.98
N GLY A 339 7.27 -16.28 1.46
CA GLY A 339 7.45 -15.85 2.85
C GLY A 339 8.77 -15.11 3.13
N ASP A 340 9.69 -15.02 2.17
CA ASP A 340 10.94 -14.25 2.26
C ASP A 340 10.96 -13.12 1.24
N ILE A 341 10.99 -11.89 1.72
CA ILE A 341 11.00 -10.68 0.87
C ILE A 341 12.23 -10.62 -0.06
N ARG A 342 13.33 -11.27 0.30
CA ARG A 342 14.54 -11.35 -0.52
C ARG A 342 14.30 -12.15 -1.81
N LEU A 343 13.36 -13.10 -1.77
CA LEU A 343 12.97 -13.94 -2.91
C LEU A 343 11.81 -13.33 -3.73
N LEU A 344 11.30 -12.16 -3.34
CA LEU A 344 10.14 -11.53 -4.02
C LEU A 344 10.38 -11.36 -5.52
N SER A 345 11.58 -10.95 -5.95
CA SER A 345 11.89 -10.81 -7.39
C SER A 345 11.83 -12.14 -8.14
N ASP A 346 12.17 -13.25 -7.50
CA ASP A 346 12.04 -14.60 -8.08
C ASP A 346 10.56 -15.02 -8.17
N ASP A 347 9.77 -14.69 -7.13
CA ASP A 347 8.33 -14.91 -7.15
C ASP A 347 7.64 -14.08 -8.24
N MET A 348 8.00 -12.80 -8.37
CA MET A 348 7.47 -11.91 -9.41
C MET A 348 7.73 -12.45 -10.82
N LYS A 349 8.95 -12.94 -11.09
CA LYS A 349 9.32 -13.54 -12.38
C LYS A 349 8.57 -14.83 -12.68
N ALA A 350 8.31 -15.64 -11.65
CA ALA A 350 7.60 -16.90 -11.83
C ALA A 350 6.08 -16.71 -11.95
N LEU A 351 5.51 -15.70 -11.28
CA LEU A 351 4.09 -15.41 -11.25
C LEU A 351 3.65 -14.54 -12.44
N CYS A 352 4.51 -13.62 -12.90
CA CYS A 352 4.20 -12.59 -13.89
C CYS A 352 2.94 -11.78 -13.50
N PRO A 353 2.90 -11.15 -12.31
CA PRO A 353 1.70 -10.47 -11.84
C PRO A 353 1.37 -9.26 -12.71
N THR A 354 0.07 -8.97 -12.84
CA THR A 354 -0.46 -7.77 -13.51
C THR A 354 -0.73 -6.63 -12.53
N ILE A 355 -1.02 -6.98 -11.27
CA ILE A 355 -1.28 -6.05 -10.17
C ILE A 355 -0.19 -6.23 -9.10
N PHE A 356 0.45 -5.11 -8.74
CA PHE A 356 1.52 -5.08 -7.76
C PHE A 356 1.20 -4.08 -6.62
N PRO A 357 0.60 -4.56 -5.51
CA PRO A 357 0.44 -3.74 -4.32
C PRO A 357 1.80 -3.56 -3.64
N VAL A 358 2.17 -2.34 -3.27
CA VAL A 358 3.50 -2.07 -2.77
C VAL A 358 3.54 -0.84 -1.86
N VAL A 359 4.34 -0.88 -0.81
CA VAL A 359 4.57 0.28 0.06
C VAL A 359 5.66 1.20 -0.52
N PRO A 360 5.59 2.53 -0.28
CA PRO A 360 6.52 3.51 -0.85
C PRO A 360 8.00 3.21 -0.60
N ARG A 361 8.32 2.64 0.56
CA ARG A 361 9.70 2.25 0.89
C ARG A 361 10.31 1.27 -0.12
N LEU A 362 9.53 0.31 -0.57
CA LEU A 362 10.02 -0.67 -1.57
C LEU A 362 10.18 -0.01 -2.94
N LEU A 363 9.30 0.93 -3.30
CA LEU A 363 9.42 1.73 -4.54
C LEU A 363 10.68 2.60 -4.52
N ASN A 364 10.99 3.24 -3.40
CA ASN A 364 12.23 4.00 -3.23
C ASN A 364 13.45 3.10 -3.43
N ARG A 365 13.47 1.92 -2.78
CA ARG A 365 14.57 0.95 -2.92
C ARG A 365 14.73 0.45 -4.38
N MET A 366 13.63 0.25 -5.09
CA MET A 366 13.67 -0.10 -6.52
C MET A 366 14.29 1.02 -7.35
N TYR A 367 13.86 2.26 -7.11
CA TYR A 367 14.41 3.45 -7.77
C TYR A 367 15.93 3.56 -7.54
N ASP A 368 16.37 3.49 -6.30
CA ASP A 368 17.78 3.59 -5.95
C ASP A 368 18.61 2.47 -6.57
N LYS A 369 18.10 1.24 -6.58
CA LYS A 369 18.74 0.10 -7.22
C LYS A 369 18.88 0.29 -8.74
N ILE A 370 17.88 0.83 -9.42
CA ILE A 370 17.94 1.13 -10.85
C ILE A 370 19.06 2.13 -11.14
N PHE A 371 19.13 3.22 -10.38
CA PHE A 371 20.16 4.26 -10.57
C PHE A 371 21.55 3.81 -10.12
N SER A 372 21.68 2.92 -9.14
CA SER A 372 22.97 2.36 -8.73
C SER A 372 23.63 1.51 -9.83
N HIS A 373 22.85 0.89 -10.72
CA HIS A 373 23.36 0.15 -11.88
C HIS A 373 23.80 1.07 -13.04
N ALA A 374 23.43 2.33 -13.01
CA ALA A 374 23.92 3.35 -13.95
C ALA A 374 25.25 3.94 -13.45
N ASP A 375 26.28 3.11 -13.37
CA ASP A 375 27.57 3.32 -12.72
C ASP A 375 28.47 4.38 -13.38
N THR A 376 28.14 4.84 -14.61
CA THR A 376 28.88 5.90 -15.31
C THR A 376 27.99 7.13 -15.53
N PRO A 377 28.59 8.35 -15.56
CA PRO A 377 27.83 9.58 -15.85
C PRO A 377 27.03 9.50 -17.15
N LEU A 378 27.55 8.83 -18.16
CA LEU A 378 26.87 8.64 -19.44
C LEU A 378 25.65 7.74 -19.31
N LYS A 379 25.76 6.60 -18.60
CA LYS A 379 24.63 5.71 -18.38
C LYS A 379 23.54 6.40 -17.55
N HIS A 380 23.93 7.15 -16.54
CA HIS A 380 23.01 7.93 -15.71
C HIS A 380 22.26 8.97 -16.56
N TRP A 381 22.97 9.74 -17.36
CA TRP A 381 22.38 10.71 -18.27
C TRP A 381 21.43 10.07 -19.30
N LEU A 382 21.83 8.94 -19.89
CA LEU A 382 21.00 8.21 -20.86
C LEU A 382 19.71 7.68 -20.21
N LEU A 383 19.81 7.14 -19.00
CA LEU A 383 18.65 6.65 -18.23
C LEU A 383 17.67 7.78 -17.90
N GLU A 384 18.19 8.93 -17.45
CA GLU A 384 17.36 10.12 -17.20
C GLU A 384 16.72 10.65 -18.48
N PHE A 385 17.47 10.69 -19.57
CA PHE A 385 16.96 11.13 -20.87
C PHE A 385 15.82 10.24 -21.35
N ALA A 386 16.00 8.91 -21.32
CA ALA A 386 14.97 7.95 -21.68
C ALA A 386 13.72 8.10 -20.78
N ALA A 387 13.91 8.24 -19.47
CA ALA A 387 12.82 8.46 -18.52
C ALA A 387 12.06 9.77 -18.82
N LYS A 388 12.75 10.87 -19.09
CA LYS A 388 12.12 12.15 -19.47
C LYS A 388 11.29 12.04 -20.77
N ARG A 389 11.76 11.28 -21.76
CA ARG A 389 11.01 11.02 -22.99
C ARG A 389 9.73 10.25 -22.73
N LYS A 390 9.80 9.17 -21.93
CA LYS A 390 8.62 8.40 -21.56
C LYS A 390 7.68 9.20 -20.63
N GLN A 391 8.20 10.02 -19.73
CA GLN A 391 7.36 10.93 -18.93
C GLN A 391 6.57 11.93 -19.80
N ALA A 392 7.12 12.38 -20.93
CA ALA A 392 6.40 13.20 -21.89
C ALA A 392 5.22 12.43 -22.52
N GLU A 393 5.38 11.15 -22.84
CA GLU A 393 4.28 10.29 -23.31
C GLU A 393 3.21 10.14 -22.21
N VAL A 394 3.62 9.86 -20.97
CA VAL A 394 2.71 9.73 -19.82
C VAL A 394 1.89 11.00 -19.61
N ARG A 395 2.49 12.20 -19.72
CA ARG A 395 1.77 13.48 -19.66
C ARG A 395 0.72 13.66 -20.76
N SER A 396 0.90 12.97 -21.88
CA SER A 396 -0.07 12.90 -22.98
C SER A 396 -1.08 11.77 -22.81
N GLY A 397 -1.12 11.11 -21.64
CA GLY A 397 -2.01 9.99 -21.33
C GLY A 397 -1.57 8.65 -21.94
N ILE A 398 -0.36 8.57 -22.54
CA ILE A 398 0.14 7.36 -23.18
C ILE A 398 0.95 6.58 -22.13
N ILE A 399 0.43 5.43 -21.70
CA ILE A 399 1.10 4.51 -20.78
C ILE A 399 1.34 3.22 -21.53
N ARG A 400 2.61 2.86 -21.74
CA ARG A 400 3.05 1.69 -22.50
C ARG A 400 4.42 1.19 -22.07
N ASN A 401 4.73 -0.07 -22.37
CA ASN A 401 6.01 -0.73 -22.13
C ASN A 401 6.66 -1.34 -23.39
N ASP A 402 6.24 -0.89 -24.58
CA ASP A 402 6.64 -1.40 -25.88
C ASP A 402 7.32 -0.35 -26.76
N SER A 403 7.82 0.75 -26.19
CA SER A 403 8.54 1.79 -26.91
C SER A 403 10.01 1.40 -27.12
N ILE A 404 10.68 2.09 -28.04
CA ILE A 404 12.13 1.94 -28.25
C ILE A 404 12.94 2.20 -26.97
N TRP A 405 12.45 3.08 -26.07
CA TRP A 405 13.06 3.36 -24.78
C TRP A 405 12.93 2.17 -23.83
N ASP A 406 11.82 1.43 -23.91
CA ASP A 406 11.62 0.20 -23.15
C ASP A 406 12.62 -0.86 -23.60
N GLU A 407 12.74 -1.06 -24.92
CA GLU A 407 13.63 -2.05 -25.51
C GLU A 407 15.11 -1.81 -25.18
N LEU A 408 15.53 -0.53 -25.19
CA LEU A 408 16.92 -0.15 -24.94
C LEU A 408 17.28 -0.05 -23.45
N PHE A 409 16.35 0.38 -22.58
CA PHE A 409 16.68 0.74 -21.19
C PHE A 409 15.81 0.06 -20.13
N PHE A 410 14.50 -0.11 -20.34
CA PHE A 410 13.58 -0.48 -19.28
C PHE A 410 13.14 -1.95 -19.27
N ASN A 411 13.32 -2.72 -20.35
CA ASN A 411 12.93 -4.12 -20.42
C ASN A 411 13.49 -4.98 -19.27
N LYS A 412 14.75 -4.76 -18.89
CA LYS A 412 15.37 -5.51 -17.78
C LYS A 412 14.69 -5.22 -16.44
N ILE A 413 14.27 -3.97 -16.23
CA ILE A 413 13.57 -3.55 -15.03
C ILE A 413 12.17 -4.16 -15.00
N GLN A 414 11.45 -4.07 -16.12
CA GLN A 414 10.13 -4.67 -16.29
C GLN A 414 10.18 -6.19 -16.11
N ALA A 415 11.15 -6.86 -16.73
CA ALA A 415 11.36 -8.30 -16.59
C ALA A 415 11.69 -8.73 -15.15
N SER A 416 12.32 -7.88 -14.35
CA SER A 416 12.60 -8.18 -12.94
C SER A 416 11.32 -8.27 -12.08
N LEU A 417 10.21 -7.70 -12.59
CA LEU A 417 8.87 -7.77 -12.00
C LEU A 417 7.95 -8.75 -12.75
N GLY A 418 8.50 -9.61 -13.62
CA GLY A 418 7.75 -10.57 -14.41
C GLY A 418 7.25 -10.04 -15.77
N GLY A 419 7.48 -8.76 -16.08
CA GLY A 419 7.17 -8.15 -17.40
C GLY A 419 5.70 -7.85 -17.67
N CYS A 420 4.78 -8.22 -16.77
CA CYS A 420 3.33 -8.13 -16.98
C CYS A 420 2.63 -7.07 -16.11
N VAL A 421 3.36 -6.35 -15.25
CA VAL A 421 2.77 -5.37 -14.34
C VAL A 421 2.13 -4.23 -15.13
N ARG A 422 0.81 -4.12 -15.06
CA ARG A 422 0.01 -3.04 -15.66
C ARG A 422 -0.47 -2.00 -14.65
N MET A 423 -0.44 -2.37 -13.37
CA MET A 423 -0.98 -1.57 -12.27
C MET A 423 -0.12 -1.74 -11.01
N ILE A 424 0.31 -0.61 -10.47
CA ILE A 424 0.89 -0.53 -9.13
C ILE A 424 -0.11 0.21 -8.24
N VAL A 425 -0.37 -0.34 -7.06
CA VAL A 425 -1.16 0.32 -6.01
C VAL A 425 -0.26 0.56 -4.82
N THR A 426 -0.14 1.80 -4.40
CA THR A 426 0.71 2.18 -3.26
C THR A 426 -0.06 3.04 -2.26
N GLY A 427 0.34 2.99 -1.01
CA GLY A 427 -0.32 3.73 0.07
C GLY A 427 0.31 3.42 1.42
N ALA A 428 -0.41 3.71 2.48
CA ALA A 428 -0.04 3.49 3.88
C ALA A 428 1.15 4.33 4.40
N ALA A 429 1.89 5.00 3.51
CA ALA A 429 2.96 5.95 3.84
C ALA A 429 3.11 6.97 2.70
N PRO A 430 3.70 8.15 2.95
CA PRO A 430 3.95 9.13 1.90
C PRO A 430 4.90 8.60 0.83
N ALA A 431 4.56 8.86 -0.44
CA ALA A 431 5.38 8.46 -1.59
C ALA A 431 6.09 9.65 -2.23
N SER A 432 7.33 9.43 -2.68
CA SER A 432 8.10 10.47 -3.37
C SER A 432 7.55 10.73 -4.77
N PRO A 433 7.15 11.98 -5.10
CA PRO A 433 6.68 12.33 -6.45
C PRO A 433 7.70 12.00 -7.56
N THR A 434 8.99 12.19 -7.27
CA THR A 434 10.08 11.87 -8.21
C THR A 434 10.14 10.37 -8.51
N VAL A 435 10.05 9.54 -7.46
CA VAL A 435 10.09 8.08 -7.58
C VAL A 435 8.87 7.57 -8.33
N LEU A 436 7.66 8.03 -7.97
CA LEU A 436 6.43 7.63 -8.65
C LEU A 436 6.43 8.03 -10.12
N GLY A 437 6.83 9.28 -10.43
CA GLY A 437 6.91 9.78 -11.80
C GLY A 437 7.91 9.00 -12.66
N PHE A 438 9.06 8.63 -12.09
CA PHE A 438 10.04 7.80 -12.77
C PHE A 438 9.53 6.37 -13.00
N LEU A 439 9.03 5.71 -11.96
CA LEU A 439 8.59 4.31 -12.05
C LEU A 439 7.38 4.14 -12.99
N ARG A 440 6.44 5.10 -12.98
CA ARG A 440 5.32 5.13 -13.94
C ARG A 440 5.82 5.11 -15.39
N ALA A 441 6.84 5.91 -15.68
CA ALA A 441 7.47 5.96 -17.01
C ALA A 441 8.29 4.69 -17.30
N ALA A 442 9.15 4.28 -16.38
CA ALA A 442 10.08 3.16 -16.58
C ALA A 442 9.38 1.81 -16.68
N LEU A 443 8.31 1.59 -15.95
CA LEU A 443 7.54 0.35 -15.98
C LEU A 443 6.43 0.37 -17.04
N GLY A 444 6.05 1.56 -17.53
CA GLY A 444 4.97 1.70 -18.50
C GLY A 444 3.62 1.20 -17.96
N CYS A 445 3.36 1.40 -16.69
CA CYS A 445 2.15 0.98 -15.98
C CYS A 445 1.46 2.15 -15.27
N GLN A 446 0.19 1.96 -14.91
CA GLN A 446 -0.50 2.91 -14.04
C GLN A 446 -0.01 2.77 -12.61
N VAL A 447 0.22 3.90 -11.94
CA VAL A 447 0.59 3.94 -10.53
C VAL A 447 -0.47 4.72 -9.77
N TYR A 448 -1.16 4.03 -8.88
CA TYR A 448 -2.21 4.57 -8.04
C TYR A 448 -1.69 4.78 -6.63
N GLU A 449 -1.91 5.96 -6.08
CA GLU A 449 -1.64 6.28 -4.70
C GLU A 449 -2.96 6.45 -3.95
N GLY A 450 -3.11 5.75 -2.81
CA GLY A 450 -4.28 5.83 -1.95
C GLY A 450 -3.91 6.28 -0.55
N TYR A 451 -4.85 6.93 0.13
CA TYR A 451 -4.75 7.29 1.53
C TYR A 451 -5.98 6.78 2.29
N GLY A 452 -5.72 6.31 3.49
CA GLY A 452 -6.72 5.89 4.46
C GLY A 452 -6.10 5.23 5.68
N GLN A 453 -6.95 4.67 6.51
CA GLN A 453 -6.59 3.99 7.74
C GLN A 453 -7.59 2.86 8.01
N THR A 454 -7.28 2.00 8.97
CA THR A 454 -8.14 0.84 9.30
C THR A 454 -9.55 1.27 9.71
N GLU A 455 -9.69 2.43 10.35
CA GLU A 455 -10.96 3.02 10.80
C GLU A 455 -11.87 3.50 9.64
N CYS A 456 -11.34 3.61 8.43
CA CYS A 456 -12.12 3.75 7.20
C CYS A 456 -11.84 2.57 6.25
N THR A 457 -11.74 1.36 6.79
CA THR A 457 -11.46 0.08 6.14
C THR A 457 -10.05 0.01 5.57
N ALA A 458 -9.73 0.71 4.50
CA ALA A 458 -8.38 0.82 3.96
C ALA A 458 -8.14 2.17 3.29
N GLY A 459 -9.02 2.59 2.40
CA GLY A 459 -8.92 3.82 1.63
C GLY A 459 -10.07 4.78 1.84
N CYS A 460 -9.80 6.08 1.76
CA CYS A 460 -10.83 7.10 1.63
C CYS A 460 -10.57 8.03 0.43
N THR A 461 -9.32 8.04 -0.08
CA THR A 461 -8.97 8.68 -1.36
C THR A 461 -8.14 7.75 -2.21
N PHE A 462 -8.18 7.98 -3.52
CA PHE A 462 -7.45 7.19 -4.49
C PHE A 462 -7.15 8.00 -5.76
N THR A 463 -5.98 7.77 -6.38
CA THR A 463 -5.64 8.40 -7.67
C THR A 463 -6.65 8.02 -8.74
N THR A 464 -7.20 9.01 -9.43
CA THR A 464 -8.11 8.79 -10.56
C THR A 464 -7.37 8.08 -11.71
N PRO A 465 -7.99 7.07 -12.36
CA PRO A 465 -7.39 6.45 -13.54
C PRO A 465 -7.04 7.48 -14.61
N GLY A 466 -5.80 7.42 -15.11
CA GLY A 466 -5.27 8.38 -16.08
C GLY A 466 -4.63 9.63 -15.47
N ASP A 467 -4.75 9.85 -14.17
CA ASP A 467 -4.00 10.91 -13.49
C ASP A 467 -2.51 10.52 -13.38
N TRP A 468 -1.69 11.28 -14.08
CA TRP A 468 -0.25 11.10 -14.13
C TRP A 468 0.51 12.00 -13.14
N THR A 469 -0.20 12.89 -12.46
CA THR A 469 0.40 13.81 -11.49
C THR A 469 0.79 13.07 -10.21
N SER A 470 1.67 13.65 -9.42
CA SER A 470 2.19 13.07 -8.18
C SER A 470 2.26 14.14 -7.10
N GLY A 471 2.32 13.72 -5.84
CA GLY A 471 2.37 14.61 -4.67
C GLY A 471 1.01 14.87 -4.04
N HIS A 472 0.04 14.04 -4.36
CA HIS A 472 -1.28 13.98 -3.74
C HIS A 472 -1.76 12.51 -3.65
N VAL A 473 -2.72 12.27 -2.82
CA VAL A 473 -3.30 10.92 -2.59
C VAL A 473 -4.63 10.70 -3.33
N GLY A 474 -4.86 11.49 -4.38
CA GLY A 474 -6.06 11.39 -5.21
C GLY A 474 -7.27 12.16 -4.68
N ALA A 475 -8.44 11.85 -5.22
CA ALA A 475 -9.72 12.39 -4.85
C ALA A 475 -10.47 11.44 -3.89
N PRO A 476 -11.54 11.90 -3.20
CA PRO A 476 -12.38 11.02 -2.39
C PRO A 476 -12.87 9.81 -3.17
N LEU A 477 -12.96 8.66 -2.51
CA LEU A 477 -13.65 7.50 -3.08
C LEU A 477 -15.16 7.80 -3.22
N PRO A 478 -15.89 7.16 -4.15
CA PRO A 478 -17.33 7.36 -4.30
C PRO A 478 -18.15 6.97 -3.07
N CYS A 479 -17.59 6.19 -2.17
CA CYS A 479 -18.19 5.84 -0.89
C CYS A 479 -17.94 6.87 0.22
N ASN A 480 -17.19 7.97 -0.04
CA ASN A 480 -16.79 8.92 0.99
C ASN A 480 -17.20 10.36 0.71
N HIS A 481 -17.57 11.04 1.79
CA HIS A 481 -17.42 12.48 1.93
C HIS A 481 -16.16 12.78 2.77
N ILE A 482 -15.40 13.77 2.37
CA ILE A 482 -14.20 14.22 3.10
C ILE A 482 -14.29 15.72 3.32
N LYS A 483 -14.13 16.15 4.56
CA LYS A 483 -13.99 17.58 4.93
C LYS A 483 -12.68 17.81 5.66
N LEU A 484 -12.24 19.06 5.67
CA LEU A 484 -11.17 19.54 6.54
C LEU A 484 -11.79 20.31 7.71
N VAL A 485 -11.18 20.21 8.89
CA VAL A 485 -11.60 20.91 10.10
C VAL A 485 -10.43 21.71 10.66
N ASP A 486 -10.70 22.90 11.15
CA ASP A 486 -9.68 23.78 11.73
C ASP A 486 -8.94 23.10 12.89
N VAL A 487 -7.64 23.33 12.97
CA VAL A 487 -6.77 22.87 14.05
C VAL A 487 -6.00 24.09 14.57
N GLU A 488 -6.67 24.86 15.42
CA GLU A 488 -6.16 26.14 15.92
C GLU A 488 -4.81 26.02 16.61
N GLU A 489 -4.64 24.98 17.42
CA GLU A 489 -3.41 24.71 18.17
C GLU A 489 -2.19 24.44 17.28
N LEU A 490 -2.40 24.07 16.00
CA LEU A 490 -1.36 23.83 15.01
C LEU A 490 -1.35 24.88 13.88
N ASN A 491 -2.22 25.90 13.96
CA ASN A 491 -2.37 26.96 12.97
C ASN A 491 -2.75 26.48 11.56
N TYR A 492 -3.56 25.40 11.48
CA TYR A 492 -4.17 24.93 10.24
C TYR A 492 -5.62 25.41 10.17
N TRP A 493 -5.98 26.03 9.05
CA TRP A 493 -7.27 26.70 8.86
C TRP A 493 -7.91 26.29 7.54
N THR A 494 -9.17 25.94 7.57
CA THR A 494 -9.95 25.54 6.38
C THR A 494 -10.08 26.67 5.37
N CYS A 495 -10.09 27.92 5.81
CA CYS A 495 -10.05 29.08 4.90
C CYS A 495 -8.77 29.18 4.05
N LYS A 496 -7.71 28.46 4.44
CA LYS A 496 -6.46 28.28 3.66
C LYS A 496 -6.45 26.96 2.88
N GLY A 497 -7.55 26.20 2.95
CA GLY A 497 -7.66 24.86 2.36
C GLY A 497 -6.88 23.79 3.13
N GLU A 498 -6.55 24.02 4.41
CA GLU A 498 -5.77 23.12 5.26
C GLU A 498 -6.52 22.80 6.55
N GLY A 499 -6.36 21.59 7.09
CA GLY A 499 -7.02 21.19 8.32
C GLY A 499 -6.90 19.70 8.61
N GLU A 500 -7.49 19.26 9.72
CA GLU A 500 -7.65 17.84 10.03
C GLU A 500 -8.63 17.19 9.06
N ILE A 501 -8.23 16.06 8.50
CA ILE A 501 -9.05 15.29 7.56
C ILE A 501 -10.12 14.54 8.34
N CYS A 502 -11.38 14.77 7.99
CA CYS A 502 -12.52 14.04 8.51
C CYS A 502 -13.23 13.29 7.38
N VAL A 503 -13.57 12.02 7.61
CA VAL A 503 -14.14 11.10 6.62
C VAL A 503 -15.50 10.63 7.09
N ARG A 504 -16.51 10.64 6.21
CA ARG A 504 -17.83 10.05 6.44
C ARG A 504 -18.25 9.21 5.25
N GLY A 505 -18.73 8.00 5.51
CA GLY A 505 -19.20 7.11 4.45
C GLY A 505 -19.41 5.68 4.93
N PRO A 506 -20.00 4.84 4.06
CA PRO A 506 -20.28 3.44 4.38
C PRO A 506 -19.04 2.57 4.64
N ASN A 507 -17.84 3.00 4.28
CA ASN A 507 -16.59 2.31 4.59
C ASN A 507 -16.02 2.70 5.97
N VAL A 508 -16.62 3.62 6.72
CA VAL A 508 -16.20 3.99 8.07
C VAL A 508 -16.64 2.92 9.06
N PHE A 509 -15.75 2.53 9.96
CA PHE A 509 -15.91 1.46 10.92
C PHE A 509 -17.04 1.70 11.94
N LYS A 510 -17.48 0.63 12.64
CA LYS A 510 -18.49 0.75 13.71
C LYS A 510 -17.94 1.26 15.05
N GLY A 511 -16.62 1.40 15.17
CA GLY A 511 -15.94 1.78 16.40
C GLY A 511 -14.92 0.74 16.85
N TYR A 512 -14.35 0.94 18.04
CA TYR A 512 -13.36 0.03 18.61
C TYR A 512 -14.03 -1.00 19.54
N LEU A 513 -13.63 -2.25 19.38
CA LEU A 513 -14.14 -3.37 20.18
C LEU A 513 -13.91 -3.13 21.68
N LYS A 514 -14.99 -3.12 22.48
CA LYS A 514 -14.96 -2.89 23.93
C LYS A 514 -14.28 -1.61 24.38
N ASP A 515 -14.20 -0.58 23.52
CA ASP A 515 -13.54 0.70 23.82
C ASP A 515 -14.38 1.88 23.32
N GLN A 516 -15.43 2.20 24.07
CA GLN A 516 -16.37 3.26 23.69
C GLN A 516 -15.77 4.66 23.81
N ASP A 517 -14.84 4.87 24.75
CA ASP A 517 -14.23 6.19 24.94
C ASP A 517 -13.38 6.57 23.73
N ARG A 518 -12.50 5.68 23.28
CA ARG A 518 -11.72 5.91 22.07
C ARG A 518 -12.59 5.92 20.80
N THR A 519 -13.72 5.22 20.81
CA THR A 519 -14.68 5.30 19.68
C THR A 519 -15.27 6.71 19.60
N LYS A 520 -15.68 7.32 20.71
CA LYS A 520 -16.19 8.70 20.76
C LYS A 520 -15.14 9.75 20.43
N GLU A 521 -13.86 9.48 20.73
CA GLU A 521 -12.76 10.36 20.31
C GLU A 521 -12.54 10.31 18.78
N ALA A 522 -12.77 9.15 18.15
CA ALA A 522 -12.54 8.96 16.73
C ALA A 522 -13.75 9.31 15.86
N LEU A 523 -14.97 9.02 16.35
CA LEU A 523 -16.23 9.27 15.63
C LEU A 523 -17.03 10.33 16.39
N ASP A 524 -17.36 11.43 15.70
CA ASP A 524 -18.24 12.45 16.24
C ASP A 524 -19.73 12.05 16.16
N CYS A 525 -20.61 12.88 16.74
CA CYS A 525 -22.05 12.62 16.78
C CYS A 525 -22.74 12.69 15.40
N GLU A 526 -22.09 13.25 14.38
CA GLU A 526 -22.57 13.32 13.00
C GLU A 526 -22.04 12.15 12.13
N GLY A 527 -21.23 11.26 12.72
CA GLY A 527 -20.62 10.10 12.05
C GLY A 527 -19.39 10.44 11.24
N TRP A 528 -18.72 11.56 11.52
CA TRP A 528 -17.42 11.86 10.94
C TRP A 528 -16.29 11.18 11.71
N LEU A 529 -15.45 10.48 10.99
CA LEU A 529 -14.20 9.93 11.49
C LEU A 529 -13.13 11.03 11.47
N HIS A 530 -12.61 11.40 12.64
CA HIS A 530 -11.45 12.25 12.82
C HIS A 530 -10.19 11.43 12.65
N THR A 531 -9.49 11.62 11.53
CA THR A 531 -8.35 10.76 11.17
C THR A 531 -7.10 11.02 12.00
N GLY A 532 -6.99 12.21 12.59
CA GLY A 532 -5.76 12.68 13.23
C GLY A 532 -4.63 13.02 12.24
N ASP A 533 -4.93 13.07 10.94
CA ASP A 533 -4.01 13.46 9.89
C ASP A 533 -4.37 14.85 9.36
N ILE A 534 -3.38 15.68 9.06
CA ILE A 534 -3.55 17.02 8.49
C ILE A 534 -3.40 16.93 6.98
N GLY A 535 -4.35 17.53 6.28
CA GLY A 535 -4.37 17.55 4.82
C GLY A 535 -4.61 18.94 4.24
N LYS A 536 -4.44 19.00 2.92
CA LYS A 536 -4.68 20.20 2.10
C LYS A 536 -5.38 19.83 0.81
N TRP A 537 -6.42 20.59 0.45
CA TRP A 537 -7.03 20.50 -0.87
C TRP A 537 -6.16 21.19 -1.92
N LEU A 538 -5.94 20.50 -3.05
CA LEU A 538 -5.27 21.04 -4.22
C LEU A 538 -6.30 21.54 -5.25
N PRO A 539 -5.91 22.41 -6.19
CA PRO A 539 -6.84 23.01 -7.17
C PRO A 539 -7.66 22.01 -8.01
N ALA A 540 -7.08 20.83 -8.29
CA ALA A 540 -7.77 19.76 -9.03
C ALA A 540 -8.81 19.00 -8.19
N GLY A 541 -9.06 19.37 -6.94
CA GLY A 541 -9.95 18.66 -6.02
C GLY A 541 -9.37 17.37 -5.49
N THR A 542 -8.04 17.24 -5.52
CA THR A 542 -7.28 16.12 -4.92
C THR A 542 -6.77 16.51 -3.54
N LEU A 543 -6.55 15.51 -2.68
CA LEU A 543 -6.07 15.69 -1.32
C LEU A 543 -4.55 15.47 -1.24
N LYS A 544 -3.87 16.33 -0.50
CA LYS A 544 -2.46 16.16 -0.13
C LYS A 544 -2.36 16.00 1.38
N ILE A 545 -1.65 14.96 1.83
CA ILE A 545 -1.35 14.75 3.25
C ILE A 545 -0.16 15.63 3.62
N ILE A 546 -0.25 16.32 4.75
CA ILE A 546 0.83 17.16 5.29
C ILE A 546 1.63 16.36 6.32
N ASP A 547 0.98 15.94 7.43
CA ASP A 547 1.56 15.09 8.48
C ASP A 547 0.46 14.63 9.46
N ARG A 548 0.85 13.85 10.46
CA ARG A 548 -0.01 13.47 11.58
C ARG A 548 -0.08 14.56 12.63
N LYS A 549 -1.29 14.92 13.05
CA LYS A 549 -1.55 15.91 14.12
C LYS A 549 -0.70 15.68 15.37
N LYS A 550 -0.59 14.42 15.83
CA LYS A 550 0.20 14.02 17.01
C LYS A 550 1.71 14.03 16.80
N HIS A 551 2.20 14.09 15.56
CA HIS A 551 3.63 14.09 15.24
C HIS A 551 4.17 15.51 15.01
N ILE A 552 3.29 16.45 14.67
CA ILE A 552 3.66 17.85 14.51
C ILE A 552 4.01 18.42 15.89
N PHE A 553 5.15 19.08 15.97
CA PHE A 553 5.61 19.74 17.19
C PHE A 553 6.05 21.17 16.91
N LYS A 554 6.08 21.98 17.95
CA LYS A 554 6.45 23.39 17.90
C LYS A 554 7.88 23.56 18.42
N LEU A 555 8.74 24.26 17.69
CA LEU A 555 10.08 24.63 18.15
C LEU A 555 10.03 25.85 19.11
N ALA A 556 11.14 26.10 19.82
CA ALA A 556 11.24 27.17 20.78
C ALA A 556 10.93 28.58 20.20
N GLN A 557 11.24 28.82 18.92
CA GLN A 557 10.93 30.06 18.22
C GLN A 557 9.48 30.17 17.72
N GLY A 558 8.64 29.16 17.95
CA GLY A 558 7.23 29.20 17.60
C GLY A 558 6.87 28.54 16.26
N GLU A 559 7.84 28.00 15.52
CA GLU A 559 7.62 27.34 14.24
C GLU A 559 7.10 25.92 14.44
N TYR A 560 6.09 25.54 13.66
CA TYR A 560 5.56 24.17 13.61
C TYR A 560 6.32 23.33 12.60
N VAL A 561 6.67 22.13 12.99
CA VAL A 561 7.44 21.18 12.17
C VAL A 561 6.69 19.89 11.98
N ALA A 562 6.57 19.49 10.72
CA ALA A 562 6.04 18.21 10.28
C ALA A 562 7.20 17.23 9.99
N PRO A 563 7.59 16.37 10.93
CA PRO A 563 8.82 15.59 10.82
C PRO A 563 8.77 14.55 9.68
N GLU A 564 7.63 13.96 9.39
CA GLU A 564 7.51 12.96 8.31
C GLU A 564 7.76 13.59 6.93
N LYS A 565 7.36 14.84 6.71
CA LYS A 565 7.69 15.62 5.51
C LYS A 565 9.20 15.71 5.30
N ILE A 566 9.94 15.97 6.37
CA ILE A 566 11.39 16.15 6.34
C ILE A 566 12.09 14.82 6.13
N GLU A 567 11.66 13.78 6.84
CA GLU A 567 12.18 12.40 6.72
C GLU A 567 12.04 11.87 5.29
N ASN A 568 10.91 12.14 4.63
CA ASN A 568 10.66 11.75 3.24
C ASN A 568 11.59 12.43 2.22
N ILE A 569 12.12 13.60 2.56
CA ILE A 569 13.11 14.27 1.74
C ILE A 569 14.50 13.66 2.00
N TYR A 570 14.86 13.47 3.24
CA TYR A 570 16.20 13.01 3.62
C TYR A 570 16.48 11.55 3.31
N ILE A 571 15.45 10.68 3.30
CA ILE A 571 15.58 9.30 2.87
C ILE A 571 16.00 9.16 1.38
N ARG A 572 15.93 10.23 0.61
CA ARG A 572 16.43 10.29 -0.78
C ARG A 572 17.94 10.46 -0.87
N SER A 573 18.61 10.73 0.22
CA SER A 573 20.07 10.70 0.27
C SER A 573 20.57 9.27 0.11
N GLN A 574 21.38 9.01 -0.91
CA GLN A 574 21.81 7.66 -1.30
C GLN A 574 22.35 6.79 -0.14
N PRO A 575 23.18 7.31 0.78
CA PRO A 575 23.71 6.51 1.89
C PRO A 575 22.70 6.28 3.01
N VAL A 576 21.48 6.87 2.97
CA VAL A 576 20.50 6.82 4.06
C VAL A 576 19.45 5.75 3.79
N ALA A 577 19.39 4.70 4.62
CA ALA A 577 18.34 3.69 4.57
C ALA A 577 17.13 4.06 5.42
N GLN A 578 17.36 4.66 6.58
CA GLN A 578 16.29 5.11 7.50
C GLN A 578 16.71 6.38 8.21
N ILE A 579 15.72 7.19 8.57
CA ILE A 579 15.94 8.41 9.34
C ILE A 579 14.79 8.65 10.31
N TYR A 580 15.12 9.17 11.48
CA TYR A 580 14.20 9.69 12.46
C TYR A 580 14.59 11.13 12.78
N VAL A 581 13.69 12.07 12.48
CA VAL A 581 13.86 13.50 12.78
C VAL A 581 13.20 13.82 14.12
N HIS A 582 13.96 14.45 15.00
CA HIS A 582 13.52 14.87 16.32
C HIS A 582 13.62 16.37 16.50
N GLY A 583 12.60 16.94 17.14
CA GLY A 583 12.58 18.32 17.64
C GLY A 583 11.93 18.38 19.03
N ASP A 584 12.25 19.43 19.75
CA ASP A 584 11.75 19.69 21.08
C ASP A 584 11.29 21.14 21.19
N SER A 585 10.21 21.39 21.93
CA SER A 585 9.63 22.73 22.13
C SER A 585 10.55 23.70 22.87
N LEU A 586 11.58 23.19 23.54
CA LEU A 586 12.59 23.98 24.22
C LEU A 586 13.86 24.19 23.37
N LYS A 587 13.91 23.65 22.15
CA LYS A 587 15.05 23.70 21.23
C LYS A 587 14.70 24.46 19.96
N ALA A 588 15.70 25.16 19.42
CA ALA A 588 15.52 26.03 18.25
C ALA A 588 15.85 25.34 16.91
N PHE A 589 16.24 24.09 16.90
CA PHE A 589 16.65 23.34 15.70
C PHE A 589 16.34 21.86 15.84
N LEU A 590 16.41 21.16 14.69
CA LEU A 590 16.15 19.73 14.58
C LEU A 590 17.45 18.93 14.61
N VAL A 591 17.33 17.70 15.13
CA VAL A 591 18.39 16.69 15.09
C VAL A 591 17.86 15.42 14.42
N GLY A 592 18.76 14.59 13.86
CA GLY A 592 18.38 13.37 13.16
C GLY A 592 19.15 12.14 13.64
N ILE A 593 18.47 11.00 13.70
CA ILE A 593 19.10 9.69 13.82
C ILE A 593 19.06 9.03 12.45
N VAL A 594 20.21 8.73 11.89
CA VAL A 594 20.37 8.22 10.52
C VAL A 594 20.88 6.79 10.59
N VAL A 595 20.22 5.87 9.91
CA VAL A 595 20.71 4.52 9.66
C VAL A 595 21.19 4.45 8.22
N PRO A 596 22.51 4.25 8.00
CA PRO A 596 23.05 4.12 6.65
C PRO A 596 22.61 2.82 5.98
N ASP A 597 22.54 2.84 4.65
CA ASP A 597 22.31 1.63 3.86
C ASP A 597 23.58 0.77 3.82
N PRO A 598 23.57 -0.47 4.34
CA PRO A 598 24.76 -1.30 4.40
C PRO A 598 25.27 -1.77 3.03
N GLU A 599 24.41 -1.79 2.00
CA GLU A 599 24.78 -2.17 0.63
C GLU A 599 25.33 -0.97 -0.17
N VAL A 600 24.80 0.21 0.04
CA VAL A 600 25.08 1.42 -0.76
C VAL A 600 26.13 2.31 -0.12
N MET A 601 26.06 2.50 1.20
CA MET A 601 26.90 3.46 1.92
C MET A 601 28.41 3.23 1.76
N PRO A 602 28.97 1.99 1.80
CA PRO A 602 30.41 1.80 1.64
C PRO A 602 30.94 2.30 0.30
N SER A 603 30.24 1.99 -0.80
CA SER A 603 30.62 2.45 -2.14
C SER A 603 30.46 3.97 -2.31
N TRP A 604 29.45 4.55 -1.66
CA TRP A 604 29.23 5.99 -1.65
C TRP A 604 30.31 6.75 -0.86
N ALA A 605 30.78 6.19 0.26
CA ALA A 605 31.88 6.72 1.06
C ALA A 605 33.22 6.63 0.31
N GLN A 606 33.50 5.49 -0.32
CA GLN A 606 34.72 5.28 -1.11
C GLN A 606 34.87 6.29 -2.25
N LYS A 607 33.76 6.62 -2.96
CA LYS A 607 33.75 7.67 -4.00
C LYS A 607 34.13 9.06 -3.47
N ARG A 608 34.10 9.27 -2.16
CA ARG A 608 34.48 10.51 -1.44
C ARG A 608 35.81 10.41 -0.71
N GLY A 609 36.55 9.32 -0.94
CA GLY A 609 37.85 9.09 -0.31
C GLY A 609 37.75 8.67 1.17
N ILE A 610 36.57 8.19 1.62
CA ILE A 610 36.37 7.69 2.99
C ILE A 610 36.33 6.17 2.91
N GLU A 611 37.35 5.51 3.43
CA GLU A 611 37.49 4.05 3.40
C GLU A 611 37.26 3.44 4.76
N GLY A 612 36.79 2.18 4.82
CA GLY A 612 36.56 1.43 6.03
C GLY A 612 35.45 0.38 5.87
N THR A 613 35.37 -0.50 6.84
CA THR A 613 34.22 -1.41 6.97
C THR A 613 32.95 -0.65 7.34
N TYR A 614 31.79 -1.24 7.14
CA TYR A 614 30.51 -0.62 7.50
C TYR A 614 30.48 -0.13 8.95
N ALA A 615 30.98 -0.94 9.88
CA ALA A 615 31.03 -0.60 11.31
C ALA A 615 31.97 0.59 11.61
N GLU A 616 33.13 0.62 10.99
CA GLU A 616 34.09 1.74 11.12
C GLU A 616 33.52 3.03 10.51
N LEU A 617 32.92 2.92 9.34
CA LEU A 617 32.28 4.04 8.66
C LEU A 617 31.15 4.64 9.50
N CYS A 618 30.34 3.83 10.17
CA CYS A 618 29.27 4.33 11.06
C CYS A 618 29.80 5.15 12.25
N THR A 619 31.06 5.02 12.61
CA THR A 619 31.71 5.81 13.66
C THR A 619 32.53 6.99 13.13
N SER A 620 32.72 7.10 11.81
CA SER A 620 33.52 8.11 11.15
C SER A 620 32.86 9.50 11.26
N LYS A 621 33.63 10.47 11.76
CA LYS A 621 33.22 11.89 11.78
C LYS A 621 33.10 12.48 10.38
N GLU A 622 33.97 12.06 9.46
CA GLU A 622 34.00 12.49 8.07
C GLU A 622 32.75 12.00 7.32
N LEU A 623 32.40 10.73 7.49
CA LEU A 623 31.18 10.19 6.93
C LEU A 623 29.93 10.90 7.48
N LYS A 624 29.88 11.10 8.79
CA LYS A 624 28.78 11.82 9.44
C LYS A 624 28.58 13.21 8.84
N LYS A 625 29.69 13.95 8.63
CA LYS A 625 29.69 15.28 8.01
C LYS A 625 29.20 15.21 6.56
N ALA A 626 29.71 14.27 5.76
CA ALA A 626 29.35 14.13 4.36
C ALA A 626 27.86 13.77 4.18
N ILE A 627 27.30 12.91 5.02
CA ILE A 627 25.86 12.55 4.99
C ILE A 627 25.03 13.79 5.36
N LEU A 628 25.40 14.52 6.41
CA LEU A 628 24.67 15.72 6.81
C LEU A 628 24.67 16.80 5.71
N GLU A 629 25.81 17.00 5.05
CA GLU A 629 25.92 17.95 3.92
C GLU A 629 25.01 17.55 2.75
N ASP A 630 24.96 16.26 2.40
CA ASP A 630 24.09 15.74 1.35
C ASP A 630 22.60 15.90 1.70
N MET A 631 22.21 15.60 2.94
CA MET A 631 20.85 15.81 3.45
C MET A 631 20.44 17.27 3.42
N VAL A 632 21.32 18.19 3.88
CA VAL A 632 21.06 19.64 3.87
C VAL A 632 20.92 20.16 2.44
N ARG A 633 21.73 19.67 1.50
CA ARG A 633 21.62 19.98 0.07
C ARG A 633 20.25 19.57 -0.46
N LEU A 634 19.84 18.31 -0.24
CA LEU A 634 18.53 17.81 -0.65
C LEU A 634 17.37 18.58 -0.01
N GLY A 635 17.50 18.96 1.24
CA GLY A 635 16.52 19.77 1.95
C GLY A 635 16.32 21.13 1.28
N LYS A 636 17.42 21.82 0.93
CA LYS A 636 17.38 23.09 0.22
C LYS A 636 16.76 22.96 -1.18
N GLU A 637 17.20 21.97 -1.95
CA GLU A 637 16.67 21.68 -3.29
C GLU A 637 15.17 21.33 -3.26
N SER A 638 14.69 20.73 -2.17
CA SER A 638 13.27 20.37 -1.95
C SER A 638 12.44 21.48 -1.31
N GLY A 639 13.03 22.67 -1.04
CA GLY A 639 12.32 23.82 -0.50
C GLY A 639 12.04 23.77 1.01
N LEU A 640 12.82 23.01 1.79
CA LEU A 640 12.73 23.06 3.25
C LEU A 640 13.22 24.41 3.76
N HIS A 641 12.45 24.99 4.68
CA HIS A 641 12.86 26.18 5.41
C HIS A 641 14.08 25.89 6.31
N SER A 642 14.79 26.93 6.72
CA SER A 642 16.00 26.77 7.53
C SER A 642 15.75 26.07 8.89
N PHE A 643 14.58 26.28 9.48
CA PHE A 643 14.17 25.66 10.73
C PHE A 643 13.69 24.18 10.54
N GLU A 644 13.31 23.80 9.32
CA GLU A 644 12.97 22.42 8.95
C GLU A 644 14.22 21.56 8.63
N GLN A 645 15.39 22.13 8.60
CA GLN A 645 16.63 21.40 8.30
C GLN A 645 17.33 20.94 9.57
N VAL A 646 17.74 19.67 9.60
CA VAL A 646 18.52 19.11 10.71
C VAL A 646 19.89 19.80 10.79
N LYS A 647 20.34 20.11 12.01
CA LYS A 647 21.64 20.74 12.27
C LYS A 647 22.71 19.73 12.68
N ALA A 648 22.28 18.61 13.26
CA ALA A 648 23.18 17.54 13.70
C ALA A 648 22.52 16.19 13.51
N ILE A 649 23.33 15.17 13.23
CA ILE A 649 22.85 13.78 13.09
C ILE A 649 23.66 12.84 13.98
N HIS A 650 23.06 11.74 14.38
CA HIS A 650 23.74 10.57 14.94
C HIS A 650 23.61 9.44 13.93
N ILE A 651 24.72 8.74 13.63
CA ILE A 651 24.71 7.56 12.78
C ILE A 651 24.52 6.33 13.66
N HIS A 652 23.49 5.54 13.35
CA HIS A 652 23.18 4.27 14.03
C HIS A 652 23.37 3.12 13.04
N SER A 653 24.14 2.10 13.44
CA SER A 653 24.52 1.02 12.53
C SER A 653 23.46 -0.06 12.34
N GLU A 654 22.50 -0.17 13.27
CA GLU A 654 21.45 -1.17 13.23
C GLU A 654 20.17 -0.60 12.61
N MET A 655 19.53 -1.38 11.73
CA MET A 655 18.25 -0.99 11.12
C MET A 655 17.14 -0.94 12.17
N PHE A 656 16.30 0.09 12.10
CA PHE A 656 15.02 0.07 12.80
C PHE A 656 14.19 -1.08 12.27
N SER A 657 13.64 -1.87 13.14
CA SER A 657 12.89 -3.08 12.79
C SER A 657 11.69 -3.28 13.72
N VAL A 658 10.86 -4.23 13.36
CA VAL A 658 9.78 -4.69 14.23
C VAL A 658 10.33 -5.48 15.40
N GLN A 659 11.42 -6.25 15.15
CA GLN A 659 12.07 -7.08 16.18
C GLN A 659 12.64 -6.25 17.31
N ASN A 660 13.28 -5.10 17.00
CA ASN A 660 13.80 -4.21 18.04
C ASN A 660 12.75 -3.22 18.58
N GLY A 661 11.49 -3.36 18.15
CA GLY A 661 10.37 -2.58 18.68
C GLY A 661 10.29 -1.14 18.15
N LEU A 662 11.15 -0.71 17.23
CA LEU A 662 11.23 0.66 16.74
C LEU A 662 10.31 0.94 15.55
N LEU A 663 9.82 -0.11 14.86
CA LEU A 663 8.84 0.00 13.79
C LEU A 663 7.55 -0.73 14.13
N THR A 664 6.46 -0.28 13.52
CA THR A 664 5.20 -1.02 13.48
C THR A 664 5.31 -2.19 12.49
N PRO A 665 4.38 -3.17 12.50
CA PRO A 665 4.31 -4.22 11.49
C PRO A 665 4.24 -3.72 10.04
N THR A 666 3.69 -2.52 9.85
CA THR A 666 3.62 -1.84 8.56
C THR A 666 4.86 -0.97 8.27
N LEU A 667 5.95 -1.20 9.02
CA LEU A 667 7.23 -0.51 8.90
C LEU A 667 7.18 1.00 9.16
N LYS A 668 6.15 1.48 9.88
CA LYS A 668 6.06 2.89 10.33
C LYS A 668 6.88 3.08 11.60
N ALA A 669 7.53 4.24 11.71
CA ALA A 669 8.31 4.63 12.88
C ALA A 669 7.43 4.77 14.13
N LYS A 670 7.79 4.11 15.22
CA LYS A 670 7.19 4.31 16.52
C LYS A 670 7.93 5.43 17.24
N ARG A 671 7.47 6.68 17.02
CA ARG A 671 8.16 7.89 17.49
C ARG A 671 8.42 7.95 18.99
N PRO A 672 7.49 7.54 19.88
CA PRO A 672 7.75 7.52 21.33
C PRO A 672 8.88 6.56 21.68
N GLU A 673 8.87 5.35 21.11
CA GLU A 673 9.90 4.32 21.33
C GLU A 673 11.26 4.74 20.78
N LEU A 674 11.29 5.35 19.58
CA LEU A 674 12.51 5.90 18.99
C LEU A 674 13.07 7.03 19.87
N ARG A 675 12.24 7.93 20.38
CA ARG A 675 12.65 9.00 21.27
C ARG A 675 13.29 8.44 22.56
N GLU A 676 12.68 7.45 23.17
CA GLU A 676 13.19 6.86 24.42
C GLU A 676 14.46 6.05 24.15
N TYR A 677 14.49 5.24 23.08
CA TYR A 677 15.65 4.43 22.69
C TYR A 677 16.88 5.31 22.40
N PHE A 678 16.71 6.43 21.72
CA PHE A 678 17.79 7.35 21.34
C PHE A 678 17.92 8.58 22.25
N LYS A 679 17.31 8.56 23.43
CA LYS A 679 17.28 9.72 24.34
C LYS A 679 18.68 10.28 24.62
N LYS A 680 19.65 9.43 24.94
CA LYS A 680 21.02 9.82 25.22
C LYS A 680 21.69 10.49 24.01
N GLN A 681 21.55 9.90 22.83
CA GLN A 681 22.11 10.43 21.59
C GLN A 681 21.46 11.76 21.20
N ILE A 682 20.16 11.91 21.39
CA ILE A 682 19.42 13.15 21.16
C ILE A 682 19.93 14.26 22.09
N GLU A 683 20.11 13.98 23.39
CA GLU A 683 20.65 14.92 24.37
C GLU A 683 22.09 15.34 24.00
N GLU A 684 22.94 14.38 23.59
CA GLU A 684 24.30 14.66 23.11
C GLU A 684 24.29 15.57 21.88
N LEU A 685 23.42 15.33 20.88
CA LEU A 685 23.32 16.17 19.69
C LEU A 685 22.94 17.61 20.01
N TYR A 686 22.04 17.83 20.96
CA TYR A 686 21.68 19.15 21.40
C TYR A 686 22.75 19.84 22.26
N SER A 687 23.63 19.10 22.94
CA SER A 687 24.70 19.67 23.76
C SER A 687 25.92 20.08 22.92
N ILE A 688 26.21 19.38 21.82
CA ILE A 688 27.36 19.67 20.94
C ILE A 688 27.07 20.90 20.04
N SER A 689 25.82 21.23 19.81
CA SER A 689 25.41 22.30 18.89
C SER A 689 25.12 23.64 19.59
N MET A 690 25.39 23.74 20.89
CA MET A 690 25.45 24.99 21.66
C MET A 690 26.87 25.55 21.65
#